data_9e0db7776a4ab73e213982009aa0fb46
#
_entry.id   9e0db7776a4ab73e213982009aa0fb46
#
_cell.length_a   1.000
_cell.length_b   1.000
_cell.length_c   1.000
_cell.angle_alpha   90.00
_cell.angle_beta   90.00
_cell.angle_gamma   90.00
#
_symmetry.space_group_name_H-M   'P 1'
#
loop_
_entity.id
_entity.type
_entity.pdbx_description
1 polymer ?
#
loop_
_entity_poly.entity_id
_entity_poly.type
_entity_poly.pdbx_seq_one_letter_code
_entity_poly.pdbx_strand_id
1 'polypeptide(L)'
;QRAVVRMDERREEQIVQLLNSVQTKTDREQEAMSWWSGDEERPSEQPVKVKPDAEKAPVRQRPALEKTSLDQDVEYLFEKNEQDADLDEQLKEDLRKKRSDPRYIEMQRFREKLPSYGMKEELVNLINNNRVTVISGETGCGKTTQVTQFILDDHIERGKGSTCRIVCTQPRRISAISVAERVAAERAEACGSGKSTGYQIRLQSRLPRKQGSILYCTTGIVLQWLQSDKHLSSISHVVLDEIHERNLQSDVLMSIIKDLLYIRLDLKVILMSATLNAEKFSEYFDHCPMIHIPGFTFPVVEYLLEDVIEKLRYSPEGPEQRRPRWKRGFLQGHVSRPEKEQKEEIYRERWPEYLRQLRGRYSASTIDALEMMDDDKVDLDLIAALIRHIVLEEEDGAILVFLPGWDNISTLHDLLMSQVMFKSDRFIIIPLHSLMPTVNQTQVFKKTPPGVRKIVIATNIAETSITIDDVVFVIDGGKIKETHFDTQNNISTMAAEWVSKANAKQRKGRAGRVQPGHCYHLYNGLRASLLDDYQLPEILRTPLEELCLQIKILKLGGIAYFLSKLMDPPSRDAVTLAINHLMELNALDRLEELTPLGVHLARLPVEPHIGKMILFGALFCCLDPVLTIAASLSFKDPFVIPLGKEKVADARRKELSKNTKSDHLTVVNAFTGWEETRRRGFRTEKDYCWEYFLSSNTLQMLHNMKGQFAEHLLAAGFVSSRDPKDPKSNTNSDNEKLLKAVICAGLYPKVAKIRPSFSKKRKMVKVYTKTDGAVSIHPKSVNVEETEFHYNWLVYHLKMRTSSIYLYDCTEVSPYCLLFFGGDISIQKDKDQDTIAVDEWIVFQSPARIAHLVKNLRQELDYLLQEKIEKPHPVDWNDTKSRDTAVLTAIIDLITTQENEGLRNFAPRFQGERCT
;
A
#
# COMPACT_ATOMS: atom_id res chain seq x y z
N GLN A 1 -15.12 -30.15 18.88
CA GLN A 1 -14.05 -31.15 18.91
C GLN A 1 -12.72 -30.52 18.47
N ARG A 2 -11.66 -30.82 19.20
CA ARG A 2 -10.29 -30.39 18.83
C ARG A 2 -9.78 -31.27 17.69
N ALA A 3 -9.07 -30.69 16.74
CA ALA A 3 -8.42 -31.47 15.72
C ALA A 3 -7.34 -32.39 16.34
N VAL A 4 -7.20 -33.60 15.82
CA VAL A 4 -6.24 -34.60 16.32
C VAL A 4 -5.04 -34.60 15.40
N VAL A 5 -3.86 -34.40 15.95
CA VAL A 5 -2.58 -34.56 15.23
C VAL A 5 -2.18 -36.04 15.33
N ARG A 6 -2.11 -36.70 14.20
CA ARG A 6 -1.72 -38.12 14.09
C ARG A 6 -0.56 -38.29 13.14
N MET A 7 0.23 -39.31 13.39
CA MET A 7 1.35 -39.70 12.55
C MET A 7 1.32 -41.24 12.45
N ASP A 8 1.61 -41.79 11.27
CA ASP A 8 1.74 -43.23 11.10
C ASP A 8 3.06 -43.75 11.71
N GLU A 9 3.08 -44.97 12.17
CA GLU A 9 4.22 -45.57 12.86
C GLU A 9 5.50 -45.54 12.03
N ARG A 10 5.41 -45.77 10.73
CA ARG A 10 6.58 -45.72 9.84
C ARG A 10 7.24 -44.35 9.76
N ARG A 11 6.44 -43.30 9.71
CA ARG A 11 6.93 -41.92 9.73
C ARG A 11 7.48 -41.54 11.08
N GLU A 12 6.80 -41.96 12.14
CA GLU A 12 7.27 -41.77 13.49
C GLU A 12 8.69 -42.34 13.66
N GLU A 13 8.92 -43.58 13.19
CA GLU A 13 10.26 -44.22 13.21
C GLU A 13 11.28 -43.47 12.36
N GLN A 14 10.90 -42.99 11.16
CA GLN A 14 11.80 -42.25 10.28
C GLN A 14 12.20 -40.91 10.92
N ILE A 15 11.27 -40.20 11.54
CA ILE A 15 11.56 -38.93 12.24
C ILE A 15 12.43 -39.19 13.46
N VAL A 16 12.18 -40.24 14.23
CA VAL A 16 13.03 -40.62 15.38
C VAL A 16 14.45 -40.90 14.91
N GLN A 17 14.63 -41.64 13.83
CA GLN A 17 15.95 -41.91 13.25
C GLN A 17 16.63 -40.63 12.78
N LEU A 18 15.89 -39.73 12.11
CA LEU A 18 16.40 -38.44 11.68
C LEU A 18 16.84 -37.58 12.85
N LEU A 19 15.98 -37.40 13.87
CA LEU A 19 16.31 -36.64 15.07
C LEU A 19 17.54 -37.22 15.80
N ASN A 20 17.63 -38.53 15.98
CA ASN A 20 18.78 -39.15 16.59
C ASN A 20 20.06 -38.91 15.79
N SER A 21 20.01 -38.92 14.46
CA SER A 21 21.18 -38.63 13.62
C SER A 21 21.63 -37.18 13.69
N VAL A 22 20.69 -36.26 13.89
CA VAL A 22 20.93 -34.81 13.95
C VAL A 22 21.34 -34.38 15.37
N GLN A 23 20.69 -34.89 16.41
CA GLN A 23 21.01 -34.58 17.81
C GLN A 23 22.41 -35.03 18.20
N THR A 24 22.85 -36.19 17.72
CA THR A 24 24.23 -36.64 17.96
C THR A 24 25.28 -35.71 17.35
N LYS A 25 24.97 -34.96 16.31
CA LYS A 25 25.88 -33.95 15.77
C LYS A 25 25.83 -32.66 16.58
N THR A 26 24.62 -32.21 16.97
CA THR A 26 24.42 -30.99 17.78
C THR A 26 24.99 -31.14 19.16
N ASP A 27 24.83 -32.28 19.80
CA ASP A 27 25.43 -32.55 21.11
C ASP A 27 26.97 -32.55 21.03
N ARG A 28 27.56 -33.06 19.97
CA ARG A 28 29.00 -32.98 19.71
C ARG A 28 29.51 -31.58 19.45
N GLU A 29 28.70 -30.75 18.79
CA GLU A 29 29.04 -29.34 18.58
C GLU A 29 28.88 -28.54 19.86
N GLN A 30 27.87 -28.84 20.67
CA GLN A 30 27.68 -28.24 21.99
C GLN A 30 28.71 -28.71 23.01
N GLU A 31 29.09 -30.01 22.99
CA GLU A 31 30.21 -30.51 23.76
C GLU A 31 31.53 -29.86 23.31
N ALA A 32 31.74 -29.64 22.03
CA ALA A 32 32.89 -28.93 21.51
C ALA A 32 32.92 -27.46 21.96
N MET A 33 31.74 -26.78 22.04
CA MET A 33 31.63 -25.44 22.58
C MET A 33 31.77 -25.38 24.11
N SER A 34 31.27 -26.40 24.82
CA SER A 34 31.40 -26.46 26.29
C SER A 34 32.85 -26.70 26.73
N TRP A 35 33.66 -27.35 25.90
CA TRP A 35 35.09 -27.45 26.13
C TRP A 35 35.85 -26.13 26.03
N TRP A 36 35.31 -25.14 25.38
CA TRP A 36 35.82 -23.76 25.30
C TRP A 36 35.29 -22.85 26.39
N SER A 37 34.25 -23.24 27.14
CA SER A 37 33.66 -22.49 28.26
C SER A 37 33.91 -23.12 29.62
N GLY A 38 34.97 -23.93 29.75
CA GLY A 38 35.37 -24.50 31.02
C GLY A 38 35.78 -23.41 31.99
N ASP A 39 35.05 -23.36 33.09
CA ASP A 39 35.37 -22.56 34.29
C ASP A 39 36.76 -22.92 34.77
N GLU A 40 37.75 -22.06 34.53
CA GLU A 40 38.96 -22.01 35.29
C GLU A 40 38.98 -20.76 36.15
N GLU A 41 39.04 -21.00 37.44
CA GLU A 41 39.29 -20.05 38.51
C GLU A 41 40.47 -19.14 38.19
N ARG A 42 40.32 -17.86 38.41
CA ARG A 42 41.37 -16.84 38.28
C ARG A 42 42.47 -17.05 39.30
N PRO A 43 43.72 -17.12 38.88
CA PRO A 43 44.84 -16.66 39.68
C PRO A 43 45.30 -15.29 39.23
N SER A 44 45.72 -14.55 40.24
CA SER A 44 46.15 -13.17 40.29
C SER A 44 47.16 -12.71 39.27
N GLU A 45 47.08 -11.43 39.03
CA GLU A 45 47.91 -10.54 38.23
C GLU A 45 49.44 -10.74 38.27
N GLN A 46 50.05 -10.82 37.10
CA GLN A 46 51.38 -10.24 36.82
C GLN A 46 51.49 -9.80 35.36
N PRO A 47 52.16 -8.69 35.03
CA PRO A 47 52.15 -8.06 33.72
C PRO A 47 53.18 -8.76 32.79
N VAL A 48 52.70 -9.28 31.66
CA VAL A 48 53.55 -9.82 30.60
C VAL A 48 53.68 -8.83 29.45
N LYS A 49 54.93 -8.58 29.11
CA LYS A 49 55.41 -7.66 28.05
C LYS A 49 54.82 -8.01 26.69
N VAL A 50 54.31 -6.99 26.02
CA VAL A 50 53.88 -7.01 24.62
C VAL A 50 55.08 -7.26 23.71
N LYS A 51 55.02 -8.31 22.90
CA LYS A 51 55.85 -8.44 21.70
C LYS A 51 55.00 -8.07 20.50
N PRO A 52 55.48 -7.26 19.56
CA PRO A 52 54.80 -6.96 18.32
C PRO A 52 55.07 -8.13 17.34
N ASP A 53 54.15 -8.29 16.38
CA ASP A 53 54.10 -9.15 15.25
C ASP A 53 53.32 -10.46 15.44
N ALA A 54 51.99 -10.35 15.34
CA ALA A 54 51.19 -11.43 14.79
C ALA A 54 50.45 -10.88 13.55
N GLU A 55 50.83 -11.46 12.42
CA GLU A 55 50.20 -11.20 11.13
C GLU A 55 48.65 -11.25 11.25
N LYS A 56 48.01 -10.16 10.86
CA LYS A 56 46.56 -10.09 10.74
C LYS A 56 46.13 -11.16 9.74
N ALA A 57 45.44 -12.19 10.20
CA ALA A 57 44.70 -13.09 9.34
C ALA A 57 43.87 -12.25 8.38
N PRO A 58 43.83 -12.58 7.08
CA PRO A 58 43.08 -11.81 6.12
C PRO A 58 41.62 -11.79 6.57
N VAL A 59 41.11 -10.61 6.85
CA VAL A 59 39.68 -10.38 7.03
C VAL A 59 39.04 -10.87 5.74
N ARG A 60 38.35 -12.02 5.80
CA ARG A 60 37.54 -12.48 4.69
C ARG A 60 36.59 -11.36 4.36
N GLN A 61 36.87 -10.65 3.27
CA GLN A 61 35.95 -9.68 2.71
C GLN A 61 34.65 -10.44 2.46
N ARG A 62 33.57 -9.98 3.09
CA ARG A 62 32.23 -10.44 2.72
C ARG A 62 32.13 -10.26 1.22
N PRO A 63 31.64 -11.25 0.46
CA PRO A 63 31.43 -11.08 -0.97
C PRO A 63 30.59 -9.81 -1.15
N ALA A 64 31.06 -8.91 -2.00
CA ALA A 64 30.30 -7.71 -2.33
C ALA A 64 28.94 -8.17 -2.84
N LEU A 65 27.88 -7.72 -2.21
CA LEU A 65 26.51 -8.01 -2.65
C LEU A 65 26.39 -7.60 -4.12
N GLU A 66 25.94 -8.50 -4.96
CA GLU A 66 25.66 -8.17 -6.36
C GLU A 66 24.60 -7.08 -6.37
N LYS A 67 24.84 -6.03 -7.15
CA LYS A 67 23.91 -4.92 -7.32
C LYS A 67 22.71 -5.38 -8.15
N THR A 68 21.52 -4.94 -7.80
CA THR A 68 20.33 -5.19 -8.63
C THR A 68 20.41 -4.43 -9.96
N SER A 69 19.63 -4.85 -10.96
CA SER A 69 19.58 -4.14 -12.25
C SER A 69 19.14 -2.67 -12.09
N LEU A 70 18.28 -2.38 -11.12
CA LEU A 70 17.87 -1.02 -10.78
C LEU A 70 19.02 -0.19 -10.20
N ASP A 71 19.88 -0.79 -9.40
CA ASP A 71 21.06 -0.12 -8.84
C ASP A 71 22.08 0.18 -9.95
N GLN A 72 22.21 -0.70 -10.93
CA GLN A 72 23.09 -0.49 -12.10
C GLN A 72 22.57 0.64 -13.01
N ASP A 73 21.26 0.71 -13.25
CA ASP A 73 20.63 1.74 -14.08
C ASP A 73 20.80 3.16 -13.51
N VAL A 74 21.01 3.28 -12.21
CA VAL A 74 21.10 4.56 -11.50
C VAL A 74 22.53 4.91 -11.08
N GLU A 75 23.46 3.98 -11.21
CA GLU A 75 24.84 4.16 -10.73
C GLU A 75 25.51 5.43 -11.30
N TYR A 76 25.21 5.78 -12.54
CA TYR A 76 25.73 7.01 -13.14
C TYR A 76 25.17 8.30 -12.50
N LEU A 77 24.05 8.25 -11.82
CA LEU A 77 23.49 9.38 -11.08
C LEU A 77 24.26 9.67 -9.78
N PHE A 78 25.07 8.74 -9.31
CA PHE A 78 25.84 8.90 -8.07
C PHE A 78 27.25 9.48 -8.29
N GLU A 79 27.67 9.60 -9.54
CA GLU A 79 28.94 10.26 -9.86
C GLU A 79 28.86 11.76 -9.54
N LYS A 80 29.91 12.31 -8.91
CA LYS A 80 29.96 13.74 -8.59
C LYS A 80 29.86 14.57 -9.88
N ASN A 81 29.06 15.63 -9.81
CA ASN A 81 28.99 16.62 -10.86
C ASN A 81 30.20 17.56 -10.79
N GLU A 82 31.20 17.31 -11.62
CA GLU A 82 32.26 18.28 -11.84
C GLU A 82 31.87 19.23 -12.99
N GLN A 83 32.26 20.48 -12.86
CA GLN A 83 32.03 21.46 -13.92
C GLN A 83 32.83 21.09 -15.15
N ASP A 84 32.13 20.96 -16.27
CA ASP A 84 32.72 20.70 -17.60
C ASP A 84 32.40 21.86 -18.53
N ALA A 85 33.44 22.66 -18.83
CA ALA A 85 33.28 23.86 -19.65
C ALA A 85 32.90 23.56 -21.10
N ASP A 86 33.35 22.43 -21.65
CA ASP A 86 33.03 22.02 -23.03
C ASP A 86 31.55 21.59 -23.09
N LEU A 87 31.10 20.84 -22.10
CA LEU A 87 29.69 20.46 -21.96
C LEU A 87 28.79 21.67 -21.70
N ASP A 88 29.21 22.62 -20.88
CA ASP A 88 28.48 23.86 -20.62
C ASP A 88 28.23 24.66 -21.93
N GLU A 89 29.23 24.76 -22.81
CA GLU A 89 29.07 25.43 -24.10
C GLU A 89 28.19 24.64 -25.07
N GLN A 90 28.30 23.29 -25.08
CA GLN A 90 27.40 22.44 -25.86
C GLN A 90 25.95 22.60 -25.43
N LEU A 91 25.69 22.63 -24.13
CA LEU A 91 24.33 22.79 -23.59
C LEU A 91 23.73 24.15 -23.95
N LYS A 92 24.55 25.23 -23.96
CA LYS A 92 24.13 26.56 -24.43
C LYS A 92 23.75 26.54 -25.90
N GLU A 93 24.59 25.95 -26.73
CA GLU A 93 24.34 25.89 -28.15
C GLU A 93 23.10 25.03 -28.47
N ASP A 94 22.94 23.91 -27.77
CA ASP A 94 21.76 23.06 -27.92
C ASP A 94 20.47 23.80 -27.51
N LEU A 95 20.50 24.59 -26.45
CA LEU A 95 19.37 25.41 -26.05
C LEU A 95 19.04 26.49 -27.08
N ARG A 96 20.04 27.12 -27.68
CA ARG A 96 19.87 28.11 -28.78
C ARG A 96 19.20 27.48 -30.00
N LYS A 97 19.68 26.30 -30.40
CA LYS A 97 19.12 25.54 -31.53
C LYS A 97 17.67 25.15 -31.26
N LYS A 98 17.36 24.68 -30.04
CA LYS A 98 16.00 24.34 -29.65
C LYS A 98 15.05 25.54 -29.73
N ARG A 99 15.47 26.71 -29.29
CA ARG A 99 14.66 27.94 -29.35
C ARG A 99 14.28 28.33 -30.79
N SER A 100 14.97 27.79 -31.78
CA SER A 100 14.66 27.98 -33.22
C SER A 100 13.73 26.87 -33.77
N ASP A 101 13.49 25.79 -33.04
CA ASP A 101 12.60 24.69 -33.46
C ASP A 101 11.13 25.17 -33.44
N PRO A 102 10.39 25.04 -34.57
CA PRO A 102 8.97 25.42 -34.62
C PRO A 102 8.11 24.78 -33.52
N ARG A 103 8.40 23.53 -33.20
CA ARG A 103 7.66 22.82 -32.12
C ARG A 103 7.94 23.44 -30.74
N TYR A 104 9.18 23.83 -30.49
CA TYR A 104 9.55 24.54 -29.26
C TYR A 104 8.87 25.90 -29.18
N ILE A 105 8.81 26.65 -30.28
CA ILE A 105 8.15 27.96 -30.32
C ILE A 105 6.65 27.84 -30.07
N GLU A 106 6.00 26.83 -30.63
CA GLU A 106 4.58 26.56 -30.38
C GLU A 106 4.31 26.26 -28.89
N MET A 107 5.11 25.39 -28.28
CA MET A 107 5.01 25.07 -26.87
C MET A 107 5.38 26.27 -25.99
N GLN A 108 6.33 27.09 -26.38
CA GLN A 108 6.71 28.31 -25.66
C GLN A 108 5.54 29.29 -25.57
N ARG A 109 4.77 29.47 -26.62
CA ARG A 109 3.55 30.30 -26.61
C ARG A 109 2.50 29.79 -25.62
N PHE A 110 2.42 28.50 -25.42
CA PHE A 110 1.57 27.89 -24.42
C PHE A 110 2.11 28.13 -23.00
N ARG A 111 3.40 27.92 -22.80
CA ARG A 111 4.07 28.13 -21.50
C ARG A 111 3.94 29.58 -21.01
N GLU A 112 4.10 30.56 -21.90
CA GLU A 112 4.02 31.98 -21.60
C GLU A 112 2.65 32.42 -21.05
N LYS A 113 1.59 31.65 -21.31
CA LYS A 113 0.24 31.88 -20.77
C LYS A 113 0.07 31.39 -19.33
N LEU A 114 0.99 30.57 -18.84
CA LEU A 114 0.87 30.04 -17.48
C LEU A 114 1.23 31.11 -16.43
N PRO A 115 0.49 31.18 -15.32
CA PRO A 115 0.79 32.14 -14.25
C PRO A 115 2.21 32.07 -13.71
N SER A 116 2.77 30.86 -13.61
CA SER A 116 4.17 30.64 -13.19
C SER A 116 5.20 31.29 -14.12
N TYR A 117 4.90 31.40 -15.40
CA TYR A 117 5.81 31.99 -16.38
C TYR A 117 5.99 33.49 -16.16
N GLY A 118 4.91 34.18 -15.78
CA GLY A 118 4.97 35.60 -15.43
C GLY A 118 5.83 35.90 -14.20
N MET A 119 6.07 34.93 -13.36
CA MET A 119 6.88 35.03 -12.14
C MET A 119 8.27 34.37 -12.29
N LYS A 120 8.68 34.01 -13.49
CA LYS A 120 9.91 33.27 -13.77
C LYS A 120 11.14 33.89 -13.13
N GLU A 121 11.36 35.17 -13.34
CA GLU A 121 12.55 35.86 -12.81
C GLU A 121 12.54 35.90 -11.27
N GLU A 122 11.43 36.17 -10.67
CA GLU A 122 11.27 36.20 -9.22
C GLU A 122 11.50 34.82 -8.61
N LEU A 123 10.94 33.78 -9.20
CA LEU A 123 11.14 32.38 -8.78
C LEU A 123 12.60 31.95 -8.87
N VAL A 124 13.26 32.23 -10.00
CA VAL A 124 14.67 31.88 -10.20
C VAL A 124 15.57 32.64 -9.23
N ASN A 125 15.34 33.91 -9.03
CA ASN A 125 16.12 34.72 -8.08
C ASN A 125 15.95 34.24 -6.65
N LEU A 126 14.72 33.91 -6.26
CA LEU A 126 14.44 33.41 -4.92
C LEU A 126 15.14 32.05 -4.66
N ILE A 127 15.10 31.16 -5.64
CA ILE A 127 15.75 29.84 -5.56
C ILE A 127 17.29 29.98 -5.51
N ASN A 128 17.85 30.83 -6.35
CA ASN A 128 19.30 31.03 -6.39
C ASN A 128 19.87 31.65 -5.12
N ASN A 129 19.10 32.53 -4.47
CA ASN A 129 19.55 33.26 -3.28
C ASN A 129 19.27 32.55 -1.97
N ASN A 130 18.48 31.47 -1.98
CA ASN A 130 18.10 30.73 -0.78
C ASN A 130 18.37 29.25 -0.91
N ARG A 131 18.65 28.59 0.19
CA ARG A 131 18.88 27.14 0.21
C ARG A 131 17.58 26.34 0.15
N VAL A 132 16.56 26.85 0.81
CA VAL A 132 15.22 26.25 0.84
C VAL A 132 14.22 27.30 0.42
N THR A 133 13.31 26.93 -0.45
CA THR A 133 12.23 27.80 -0.94
C THR A 133 10.91 27.02 -0.98
N VAL A 134 9.86 27.63 -0.46
CA VAL A 134 8.49 27.08 -0.58
C VAL A 134 7.75 27.82 -1.69
N ILE A 135 7.22 27.05 -2.62
CA ILE A 135 6.40 27.58 -3.72
C ILE A 135 4.99 27.01 -3.55
N SER A 136 4.05 27.87 -3.21
CA SER A 136 2.63 27.51 -3.19
C SER A 136 1.94 28.00 -4.46
N GLY A 137 0.95 27.28 -4.90
CA GLY A 137 0.18 27.68 -6.08
C GLY A 137 -0.97 26.75 -6.34
N GLU A 138 -2.04 27.28 -6.87
CA GLU A 138 -3.20 26.50 -7.22
C GLU A 138 -2.93 25.52 -8.38
N THR A 139 -3.77 24.51 -8.50
CA THR A 139 -3.68 23.56 -9.61
C THR A 139 -3.80 24.27 -10.95
N GLY A 140 -2.94 23.90 -11.91
CA GLY A 140 -2.94 24.51 -13.24
C GLY A 140 -2.12 25.78 -13.38
N CYS A 141 -1.50 26.30 -12.31
CA CYS A 141 -0.61 27.46 -12.39
C CYS A 141 0.73 27.19 -13.09
N GLY A 142 1.04 25.92 -13.35
CA GLY A 142 2.24 25.47 -14.05
C GLY A 142 3.47 25.23 -13.17
N LYS A 143 3.34 25.28 -11.83
CA LYS A 143 4.53 25.09 -10.95
C LYS A 143 5.29 23.79 -11.22
N THR A 144 4.62 22.67 -11.33
CA THR A 144 5.24 21.35 -11.50
C THR A 144 6.01 21.21 -12.81
N THR A 145 5.47 21.75 -13.90
CA THR A 145 6.10 21.66 -15.22
C THR A 145 7.11 22.76 -15.50
N GLN A 146 6.96 23.93 -14.90
CA GLN A 146 7.76 25.11 -15.26
C GLN A 146 8.96 25.36 -14.35
N VAL A 147 8.81 25.19 -13.04
CA VAL A 147 9.87 25.55 -12.06
C VAL A 147 11.17 24.80 -12.35
N THR A 148 11.11 23.51 -12.60
CA THR A 148 12.28 22.69 -12.93
C THR A 148 12.96 23.15 -14.23
N GLN A 149 12.18 23.52 -15.24
CA GLN A 149 12.69 24.04 -16.51
C GLN A 149 13.35 25.41 -16.33
N PHE A 150 12.77 26.27 -15.51
CA PHE A 150 13.36 27.59 -15.21
C PHE A 150 14.72 27.45 -14.54
N ILE A 151 14.86 26.54 -13.60
CA ILE A 151 16.13 26.29 -12.91
C ILE A 151 17.17 25.77 -13.91
N LEU A 152 16.82 24.78 -14.71
CA LEU A 152 17.75 24.19 -15.69
C LEU A 152 18.20 25.20 -16.73
N ASP A 153 17.26 25.93 -17.32
CA ASP A 153 17.55 26.91 -18.36
C ASP A 153 18.42 28.08 -17.83
N ASP A 154 18.16 28.55 -16.62
CA ASP A 154 18.97 29.57 -15.96
C ASP A 154 20.41 29.09 -15.75
N HIS A 155 20.63 27.86 -15.31
CA HIS A 155 21.98 27.30 -15.15
C HIS A 155 22.70 27.13 -16.49
N ILE A 156 22.00 26.67 -17.53
CA ILE A 156 22.58 26.55 -18.88
C ILE A 156 22.98 27.92 -19.41
N GLU A 157 22.13 28.92 -19.29
CA GLU A 157 22.41 30.28 -19.76
C GLU A 157 23.61 30.93 -19.05
N ARG A 158 23.80 30.61 -17.76
CA ARG A 158 24.95 31.09 -16.96
C ARG A 158 26.23 30.29 -17.18
N GLY A 159 26.22 29.27 -18.03
CA GLY A 159 27.39 28.40 -18.25
C GLY A 159 27.72 27.48 -17.12
N LYS A 160 26.69 27.03 -16.38
CA LYS A 160 26.75 26.08 -15.26
C LYS A 160 25.83 24.89 -15.48
N GLY A 161 25.45 24.63 -16.72
CA GLY A 161 24.51 23.55 -17.03
C GLY A 161 25.01 22.17 -16.64
N SER A 162 26.32 21.92 -16.75
CA SER A 162 26.94 20.64 -16.37
C SER A 162 26.82 20.31 -14.89
N THR A 163 26.69 21.31 -14.03
CA THR A 163 26.54 21.12 -12.59
C THR A 163 25.08 21.04 -12.14
N CYS A 164 24.13 21.24 -13.04
CA CYS A 164 22.71 21.24 -12.72
C CYS A 164 22.12 19.84 -12.88
N ARG A 165 21.72 19.24 -11.79
CA ARG A 165 20.98 17.98 -11.73
C ARG A 165 19.80 18.14 -10.82
N ILE A 166 18.61 18.12 -11.40
CA ILE A 166 17.36 18.36 -10.69
C ILE A 166 16.63 17.03 -10.55
N VAL A 167 16.23 16.73 -9.32
CA VAL A 167 15.33 15.61 -9.02
C VAL A 167 14.04 16.18 -8.48
N CYS A 168 12.91 15.85 -9.11
CA CYS A 168 11.57 16.25 -8.70
C CYS A 168 10.76 15.04 -8.27
N THR A 169 10.41 14.96 -6.99
CA THR A 169 9.61 13.86 -6.46
C THR A 169 8.12 14.09 -6.67
N GLN A 170 7.42 13.03 -7.02
CA GLN A 170 5.97 12.98 -7.16
C GLN A 170 5.40 11.89 -6.26
N PRO A 171 4.26 12.10 -5.60
CA PRO A 171 3.69 11.09 -4.71
C PRO A 171 3.14 9.87 -5.47
N ARG A 172 2.83 10.03 -6.76
CA ARG A 172 2.16 9.01 -7.58
C ARG A 172 2.96 8.67 -8.82
N ARG A 173 2.97 7.39 -9.17
CA ARG A 173 3.70 6.86 -10.35
C ARG A 173 3.22 7.49 -11.65
N ILE A 174 1.92 7.58 -11.84
CA ILE A 174 1.33 8.18 -13.05
C ILE A 174 1.71 9.65 -13.18
N SER A 175 1.74 10.38 -12.06
CA SER A 175 2.14 11.79 -12.06
C SER A 175 3.59 11.97 -12.50
N ALA A 176 4.51 11.13 -12.00
CA ALA A 176 5.91 11.20 -12.39
C ALA A 176 6.11 10.99 -13.91
N ILE A 177 5.44 9.98 -14.47
CA ILE A 177 5.51 9.69 -15.91
C ILE A 177 4.90 10.83 -16.73
N SER A 178 3.66 11.21 -16.44
CA SER A 178 2.93 12.20 -17.25
C SER A 178 3.56 13.58 -17.22
N VAL A 179 4.08 13.99 -16.07
CA VAL A 179 4.79 15.28 -15.95
C VAL A 179 6.11 15.24 -16.72
N ALA A 180 6.88 14.16 -16.62
CA ALA A 180 8.13 14.02 -17.36
C ALA A 180 7.89 14.04 -18.88
N GLU A 181 6.90 13.31 -19.37
CA GLU A 181 6.53 13.31 -20.78
C GLU A 181 6.03 14.69 -21.25
N ARG A 182 5.26 15.38 -20.42
CA ARG A 182 4.79 16.73 -20.71
C ARG A 182 5.94 17.73 -20.81
N VAL A 183 6.86 17.71 -19.85
CA VAL A 183 8.04 18.60 -19.85
C VAL A 183 8.94 18.32 -21.04
N ALA A 184 9.17 17.05 -21.38
CA ALA A 184 9.92 16.68 -22.57
C ALA A 184 9.26 17.21 -23.86
N ALA A 185 7.94 17.08 -23.98
CA ALA A 185 7.18 17.63 -25.11
C ALA A 185 7.29 19.16 -25.19
N GLU A 186 7.20 19.87 -24.05
CA GLU A 186 7.38 21.32 -23.97
C GLU A 186 8.81 21.76 -24.39
N ARG A 187 9.79 20.90 -24.22
CA ARG A 187 11.18 21.10 -24.64
C ARG A 187 11.47 20.60 -26.06
N ALA A 188 10.44 20.18 -26.79
CA ALA A 188 10.53 19.61 -28.13
C ALA A 188 11.51 18.43 -28.24
N GLU A 189 11.52 17.57 -27.24
CA GLU A 189 12.39 16.38 -27.18
C GLU A 189 11.64 15.13 -26.71
N ALA A 190 12.25 13.97 -26.93
CA ALA A 190 11.74 12.71 -26.39
C ALA A 190 12.06 12.61 -24.90
N CYS A 191 11.16 12.00 -24.14
CA CYS A 191 11.38 11.73 -22.74
C CYS A 191 12.40 10.60 -22.54
N GLY A 192 13.43 10.87 -21.77
CA GLY A 192 14.54 9.93 -21.58
C GLY A 192 15.56 9.94 -22.71
N SER A 193 16.15 8.79 -23.01
CA SER A 193 17.09 8.59 -24.13
C SER A 193 18.26 9.57 -24.16
N GLY A 194 18.83 9.92 -22.99
CA GLY A 194 19.95 10.87 -22.91
C GLY A 194 19.58 12.31 -23.21
N LYS A 195 18.30 12.67 -23.19
CA LYS A 195 17.80 14.04 -23.32
C LYS A 195 17.71 14.74 -21.96
N SER A 196 17.25 15.98 -21.91
CA SER A 196 17.25 16.76 -20.67
C SER A 196 16.28 16.27 -19.60
N THR A 197 15.21 15.60 -19.99
CA THR A 197 14.13 15.21 -19.10
C THR A 197 13.87 13.73 -19.16
N GLY A 198 13.68 13.13 -18.00
CA GLY A 198 13.34 11.73 -17.88
C GLY A 198 12.56 11.44 -16.59
N TYR A 199 12.22 10.17 -16.38
CA TYR A 199 11.54 9.71 -15.17
C TYR A 199 12.09 8.39 -14.67
N GLN A 200 11.89 8.16 -13.39
CA GLN A 200 12.14 6.87 -12.75
C GLN A 200 11.06 6.58 -11.72
N ILE A 201 10.41 5.46 -11.89
CA ILE A 201 9.48 4.89 -10.92
C ILE A 201 9.88 3.45 -10.65
N ARG A 202 9.28 2.83 -9.66
CA ARG A 202 9.55 1.42 -9.39
C ARG A 202 9.29 0.57 -10.63
N LEU A 203 10.27 -0.19 -11.07
CA LEU A 203 10.26 -1.12 -12.21
C LEU A 203 10.14 -0.48 -13.60
N GLN A 204 10.22 0.81 -13.71
CA GLN A 204 10.18 1.49 -15.01
C GLN A 204 11.00 2.78 -14.97
N SER A 205 11.88 2.96 -15.93
CA SER A 205 12.68 4.17 -16.06
C SER A 205 12.86 4.57 -17.51
N ARG A 206 12.94 5.87 -17.73
CA ARG A 206 13.48 6.51 -18.95
C ARG A 206 14.40 7.62 -18.48
N LEU A 207 15.66 7.27 -18.27
CA LEU A 207 16.62 8.15 -17.63
C LEU A 207 17.05 9.29 -18.57
N PRO A 208 17.23 10.52 -18.05
CA PRO A 208 17.75 11.65 -18.81
C PRO A 208 19.27 11.53 -18.97
N ARG A 209 19.88 12.51 -19.65
CA ARG A 209 21.35 12.65 -19.70
C ARG A 209 21.94 12.81 -18.28
N LYS A 210 23.23 12.50 -18.14
CA LYS A 210 23.91 12.53 -16.84
C LYS A 210 23.97 13.90 -16.20
N GLN A 211 24.22 14.94 -16.98
CA GLN A 211 24.42 16.32 -16.52
C GLN A 211 23.49 17.28 -17.26
N GLY A 212 23.09 18.35 -16.59
CA GLY A 212 22.13 19.30 -17.14
C GLY A 212 20.75 18.67 -17.35
N SER A 213 20.19 18.03 -16.33
CA SER A 213 19.01 17.17 -16.46
C SER A 213 17.97 17.39 -15.38
N ILE A 214 16.76 16.98 -15.71
CA ILE A 214 15.60 16.92 -14.81
C ILE A 214 15.12 15.48 -14.76
N LEU A 215 15.06 14.89 -13.56
CA LEU A 215 14.50 13.59 -13.33
C LEU A 215 13.25 13.70 -12.46
N TYR A 216 12.12 13.25 -12.98
CA TYR A 216 10.90 13.06 -12.21
C TYR A 216 10.85 11.64 -11.66
N CYS A 217 10.64 11.49 -10.38
CA CYS A 217 10.60 10.18 -9.75
C CYS A 217 9.56 10.13 -8.61
N THR A 218 9.23 8.93 -8.18
CA THR A 218 8.47 8.78 -6.95
C THR A 218 9.39 8.95 -5.73
N THR A 219 8.82 9.41 -4.62
CA THR A 219 9.58 9.66 -3.37
C THR A 219 10.34 8.44 -2.89
N GLY A 220 9.77 7.24 -3.03
CA GLY A 220 10.42 5.99 -2.66
C GLY A 220 11.73 5.71 -3.41
N ILE A 221 11.89 6.20 -4.64
CA ILE A 221 13.14 6.08 -5.41
C ILE A 221 14.28 6.85 -4.75
N VAL A 222 14.03 8.09 -4.31
CA VAL A 222 15.05 8.89 -3.63
C VAL A 222 15.43 8.25 -2.28
N LEU A 223 14.45 7.72 -1.54
CA LEU A 223 14.73 6.99 -0.30
C LEU A 223 15.59 5.73 -0.56
N GLN A 224 15.38 5.05 -1.67
CA GLN A 224 16.23 3.93 -2.08
C GLN A 224 17.65 4.38 -2.42
N TRP A 225 17.83 5.49 -3.13
CA TRP A 225 19.16 6.04 -3.43
C TRP A 225 19.96 6.38 -2.18
N LEU A 226 19.29 6.88 -1.14
CA LEU A 226 19.92 7.21 0.14
C LEU A 226 20.54 6.00 0.86
N GLN A 227 20.16 4.78 0.51
CA GLN A 227 20.85 3.58 1.00
C GLN A 227 22.26 3.43 0.41
N SER A 228 22.46 3.87 -0.83
CA SER A 228 23.74 3.79 -1.54
C SER A 228 24.54 5.09 -1.44
N ASP A 229 23.90 6.25 -1.57
CA ASP A 229 24.50 7.57 -1.44
C ASP A 229 23.72 8.43 -0.43
N LYS A 230 24.22 8.47 0.80
CA LYS A 230 23.59 9.20 1.91
C LYS A 230 23.53 10.71 1.72
N HIS A 231 24.38 11.24 0.84
CA HIS A 231 24.54 12.69 0.65
C HIS A 231 23.91 13.21 -0.63
N LEU A 232 23.33 12.33 -1.47
CA LEU A 232 22.82 12.71 -2.81
C LEU A 232 23.86 13.54 -3.57
N SER A 233 25.10 13.06 -3.64
CA SER A 233 26.30 13.82 -4.00
C SER A 233 26.24 14.44 -5.39
N SER A 234 25.52 13.81 -6.32
CA SER A 234 25.36 14.28 -7.69
C SER A 234 24.21 15.27 -7.90
N ILE A 235 23.31 15.38 -6.94
CA ILE A 235 22.09 16.18 -7.07
C ILE A 235 22.38 17.62 -6.63
N SER A 236 22.03 18.60 -7.47
CA SER A 236 22.15 20.03 -7.18
C SER A 236 20.87 20.61 -6.59
N HIS A 237 19.72 20.15 -7.07
CA HIS A 237 18.40 20.61 -6.67
C HIS A 237 17.49 19.44 -6.40
N VAL A 238 16.84 19.46 -5.23
CA VAL A 238 15.77 18.53 -4.87
C VAL A 238 14.47 19.30 -4.83
N VAL A 239 13.54 18.93 -5.66
CA VAL A 239 12.18 19.49 -5.70
C VAL A 239 11.23 18.46 -5.14
N LEU A 240 10.59 18.77 -4.02
CA LEU A 240 9.56 17.95 -3.41
C LEU A 240 8.20 18.53 -3.78
N ASP A 241 7.51 17.87 -4.69
CA ASP A 241 6.22 18.33 -5.20
C ASP A 241 5.05 17.67 -4.48
N GLU A 242 3.91 18.33 -4.51
CA GLU A 242 2.67 17.85 -3.90
C GLU A 242 2.80 17.50 -2.41
N ILE A 243 3.63 18.22 -1.66
CA ILE A 243 3.92 17.93 -0.24
C ILE A 243 2.70 18.09 0.67
N HIS A 244 1.68 18.84 0.24
CA HIS A 244 0.42 19.02 0.96
C HIS A 244 -0.39 17.74 1.09
N GLU A 245 -0.13 16.72 0.27
CA GLU A 245 -0.76 15.40 0.40
C GLU A 245 -0.30 14.65 1.66
N ARG A 246 0.81 15.07 2.27
CA ARG A 246 1.34 14.52 3.53
C ARG A 246 1.49 13.00 3.49
N ASN A 247 2.04 12.47 2.40
CA ASN A 247 2.38 11.06 2.28
C ASN A 247 3.51 10.69 3.25
N LEU A 248 3.48 9.49 3.76
CA LEU A 248 4.46 8.96 4.69
C LEU A 248 5.91 9.13 4.18
N GLN A 249 6.17 8.69 2.95
CA GLN A 249 7.50 8.78 2.35
C GLN A 249 7.96 10.22 2.14
N SER A 250 7.06 11.13 1.80
CA SER A 250 7.38 12.55 1.62
C SER A 250 7.76 13.21 2.93
N ASP A 251 7.05 12.93 4.01
CA ASP A 251 7.37 13.45 5.35
C ASP A 251 8.72 12.94 5.86
N VAL A 252 9.01 11.67 5.64
CA VAL A 252 10.30 11.05 5.98
C VAL A 252 11.43 11.67 5.17
N LEU A 253 11.25 11.84 3.88
CA LEU A 253 12.27 12.44 3.01
C LEU A 253 12.54 13.90 3.37
N MET A 254 11.51 14.68 3.72
CA MET A 254 11.69 16.05 4.20
C MET A 254 12.57 16.11 5.45
N SER A 255 12.36 15.21 6.40
CA SER A 255 13.19 15.13 7.60
C SER A 255 14.64 14.77 7.30
N ILE A 256 14.86 13.81 6.40
CA ILE A 256 16.22 13.42 5.99
C ILE A 256 16.92 14.57 5.26
N ILE A 257 16.22 15.26 4.36
CA ILE A 257 16.77 16.38 3.62
C ILE A 257 17.09 17.56 4.56
N LYS A 258 16.26 17.81 5.56
CA LYS A 258 16.55 18.83 6.58
C LYS A 258 17.88 18.56 7.28
N ASP A 259 18.13 17.33 7.69
CA ASP A 259 19.39 16.92 8.26
C ASP A 259 20.55 17.03 7.24
N LEU A 260 20.30 16.65 5.97
CA LEU A 260 21.30 16.71 4.91
C LEU A 260 21.76 18.14 4.61
N LEU A 261 20.91 19.12 4.77
CA LEU A 261 21.26 20.55 4.59
C LEU A 261 22.35 21.05 5.53
N TYR A 262 22.57 20.42 6.67
CA TYR A 262 23.70 20.74 7.57
C TYR A 262 25.05 20.23 7.01
N ILE A 263 25.02 19.21 6.15
CA ILE A 263 26.20 18.59 5.54
C ILE A 263 26.45 19.14 4.15
N ARG A 264 25.41 19.23 3.32
CA ARG A 264 25.43 19.71 1.95
C ARG A 264 25.06 21.20 1.89
N LEU A 265 26.07 22.08 1.99
CA LEU A 265 25.84 23.53 1.98
C LEU A 265 25.44 24.10 0.60
N ASP A 266 25.72 23.35 -0.46
CA ASP A 266 25.44 23.69 -1.86
C ASP A 266 24.07 23.21 -2.36
N LEU A 267 23.42 22.31 -1.63
CA LEU A 267 22.14 21.73 -2.03
C LEU A 267 21.01 22.76 -2.00
N LYS A 268 20.24 22.82 -3.07
CA LYS A 268 19.00 23.62 -3.15
C LYS A 268 17.78 22.72 -2.98
N VAL A 269 16.88 23.13 -2.13
CA VAL A 269 15.62 22.41 -1.84
C VAL A 269 14.44 23.29 -2.18
N ILE A 270 13.56 22.81 -3.01
CA ILE A 270 12.34 23.49 -3.43
C ILE A 270 11.14 22.65 -3.00
N LEU A 271 10.28 23.23 -2.18
CA LEU A 271 9.07 22.59 -1.68
C LEU A 271 7.87 23.19 -2.43
N MET A 272 7.12 22.36 -3.15
CA MET A 272 5.96 22.79 -3.90
C MET A 272 4.67 22.23 -3.32
N SER A 273 3.70 23.10 -3.12
CA SER A 273 2.39 22.77 -2.53
C SER A 273 1.25 23.39 -3.31
N ALA A 274 0.13 22.70 -3.40
CA ALA A 274 -1.09 23.23 -4.02
C ALA A 274 -1.95 24.10 -3.10
N THR A 275 -1.63 24.22 -1.83
CA THR A 275 -2.52 24.78 -0.82
C THR A 275 -1.91 25.86 0.07
N LEU A 276 -2.78 26.46 0.88
CA LEU A 276 -2.51 27.48 1.89
C LEU A 276 -1.60 27.03 3.05
N ASN A 277 -1.18 25.77 3.10
CA ASN A 277 -0.37 25.21 4.19
C ASN A 277 1.14 25.47 4.04
N ALA A 278 1.53 26.38 3.16
CA ALA A 278 2.93 26.72 2.89
C ALA A 278 3.68 27.22 4.14
N GLU A 279 2.99 27.91 5.03
CA GLU A 279 3.54 28.44 6.27
C GLU A 279 4.09 27.34 7.18
N LYS A 280 3.37 26.23 7.35
CA LYS A 280 3.82 25.10 8.15
C LYS A 280 5.10 24.47 7.61
N PHE A 281 5.26 24.38 6.29
CA PHE A 281 6.48 23.89 5.67
C PHE A 281 7.63 24.87 5.81
N SER A 282 7.36 26.18 5.69
CA SER A 282 8.35 27.21 5.93
C SER A 282 8.86 27.18 7.35
N GLU A 283 7.99 27.07 8.34
CA GLU A 283 8.33 26.97 9.76
C GLU A 283 9.20 25.72 10.03
N TYR A 284 8.84 24.59 9.44
CA TYR A 284 9.62 23.35 9.58
C TYR A 284 11.05 23.48 9.05
N PHE A 285 11.27 24.27 7.98
CA PHE A 285 12.58 24.58 7.41
C PHE A 285 13.10 25.96 7.86
N ASP A 286 12.99 26.27 9.13
CA ASP A 286 13.57 27.45 9.79
C ASP A 286 13.09 28.79 9.18
N HIS A 287 11.83 28.91 8.91
CA HIS A 287 11.18 30.07 8.30
C HIS A 287 11.77 30.47 6.93
N CYS A 288 11.98 29.48 6.07
CA CYS A 288 12.46 29.70 4.71
C CYS A 288 11.50 30.58 3.89
N PRO A 289 12.00 31.31 2.88
CA PRO A 289 11.16 32.18 2.05
C PRO A 289 10.08 31.39 1.32
N MET A 290 8.94 32.03 1.16
CA MET A 290 7.78 31.51 0.45
C MET A 290 7.38 32.45 -0.68
N ILE A 291 6.86 31.86 -1.75
CA ILE A 291 6.25 32.57 -2.86
C ILE A 291 4.95 31.89 -3.27
N HIS A 292 3.96 32.70 -3.60
CA HIS A 292 2.66 32.20 -4.04
C HIS A 292 2.44 32.51 -5.53
N ILE A 293 2.12 31.47 -6.31
CA ILE A 293 1.76 31.61 -7.73
C ILE A 293 0.22 31.64 -7.82
N PRO A 294 -0.40 32.72 -8.27
CA PRO A 294 -1.85 32.78 -8.42
C PRO A 294 -2.33 31.75 -9.45
N GLY A 295 -3.47 31.13 -9.20
CA GLY A 295 -4.07 30.16 -10.12
C GLY A 295 -4.79 30.84 -11.29
N PHE A 296 -4.95 30.10 -12.36
CA PHE A 296 -5.81 30.46 -13.47
C PHE A 296 -7.09 29.63 -13.37
N THR A 297 -8.03 30.10 -12.57
CA THR A 297 -9.31 29.42 -12.37
C THR A 297 -10.46 30.39 -12.60
N PHE A 298 -11.51 29.91 -13.25
CA PHE A 298 -12.75 30.62 -13.36
C PHE A 298 -13.51 30.62 -12.02
N PRO A 299 -14.35 31.63 -11.75
CA PRO A 299 -15.13 31.64 -10.52
C PRO A 299 -16.10 30.45 -10.46
N VAL A 300 -16.24 29.90 -9.27
CA VAL A 300 -17.15 28.79 -8.98
C VAL A 300 -18.13 29.24 -7.90
N VAL A 301 -19.41 29.14 -8.19
CA VAL A 301 -20.48 29.44 -7.22
C VAL A 301 -20.64 28.21 -6.32
N GLU A 302 -20.57 28.43 -5.02
CA GLU A 302 -20.74 27.39 -4.01
C GLU A 302 -22.14 27.39 -3.44
N TYR A 303 -22.72 26.21 -3.27
CA TYR A 303 -24.00 25.97 -2.61
C TYR A 303 -23.79 25.01 -1.45
N LEU A 304 -24.44 25.25 -0.35
CA LEU A 304 -24.50 24.39 0.81
C LEU A 304 -25.76 23.51 0.78
N LEU A 305 -25.87 22.56 1.69
CA LEU A 305 -26.98 21.61 1.74
C LEU A 305 -28.33 22.34 1.83
N GLU A 306 -28.45 23.40 2.66
CA GLU A 306 -29.64 24.21 2.80
C GLU A 306 -30.04 24.90 1.49
N ASP A 307 -29.06 25.36 0.71
CA ASP A 307 -29.33 25.97 -0.60
C ASP A 307 -29.84 24.93 -1.60
N VAL A 308 -29.29 23.73 -1.56
CA VAL A 308 -29.71 22.62 -2.44
C VAL A 308 -31.14 22.19 -2.11
N ILE A 309 -31.45 22.00 -0.85
CA ILE A 309 -32.78 21.58 -0.40
C ILE A 309 -33.82 22.64 -0.76
N GLU A 310 -33.51 23.93 -0.55
CA GLU A 310 -34.40 25.04 -0.92
C GLU A 310 -34.63 25.08 -2.44
N LYS A 311 -33.58 24.94 -3.23
CA LYS A 311 -33.62 24.97 -4.70
C LYS A 311 -34.45 23.82 -5.27
N LEU A 312 -34.30 22.61 -4.71
CA LEU A 312 -35.01 21.42 -5.17
C LEU A 312 -36.37 21.21 -4.50
N ARG A 313 -36.67 21.94 -3.45
CA ARG A 313 -37.82 21.70 -2.55
C ARG A 313 -37.88 20.24 -2.10
N TYR A 314 -36.70 19.70 -1.78
CA TYR A 314 -36.51 18.30 -1.45
C TYR A 314 -37.10 17.98 -0.08
N SER A 315 -37.78 16.84 -0.01
CA SER A 315 -38.28 16.25 1.22
C SER A 315 -37.81 14.82 1.33
N PRO A 316 -37.16 14.42 2.41
CA PRO A 316 -36.71 13.03 2.61
C PRO A 316 -37.93 12.10 2.63
N GLU A 317 -37.95 11.08 1.77
CA GLU A 317 -39.00 10.07 1.69
C GLU A 317 -38.56 8.79 2.39
N GLY A 318 -39.31 8.30 3.35
CA GLY A 318 -39.14 6.98 3.97
C GLY A 318 -39.48 6.94 5.46
N PRO A 319 -39.97 5.80 5.96
CA PRO A 319 -40.35 5.64 7.39
C PRO A 319 -39.13 5.62 8.34
N GLU A 320 -37.95 5.25 7.86
CA GLU A 320 -36.73 5.29 8.66
C GLU A 320 -36.15 6.70 8.80
N GLN A 321 -36.38 7.54 7.82
CA GLN A 321 -35.91 8.94 7.79
C GLN A 321 -36.80 9.90 8.58
N ARG A 322 -38.02 9.50 8.93
CA ARG A 322 -39.00 10.32 9.69
C ARG A 322 -38.73 10.38 11.21
N ARG A 323 -37.71 9.70 11.72
CA ARG A 323 -37.36 9.77 13.14
C ARG A 323 -36.43 10.94 13.40
N PRO A 324 -36.74 11.82 14.37
CA PRO A 324 -35.83 12.87 14.77
C PRO A 324 -34.43 12.36 15.09
N ARG A 325 -33.42 13.06 14.63
CA ARG A 325 -32.00 12.72 14.74
C ARG A 325 -31.57 12.28 16.15
N TRP A 326 -32.05 12.92 17.17
CA TRP A 326 -31.73 12.61 18.58
C TRP A 326 -32.33 11.30 19.10
N LYS A 327 -33.28 10.70 18.40
CA LYS A 327 -33.87 9.38 18.72
C LYS A 327 -33.22 8.22 17.99
N ARG A 328 -32.32 8.48 17.07
CA ARG A 328 -31.53 7.45 16.40
C ARG A 328 -30.37 7.11 17.33
N GLY A 329 -30.52 6.03 18.09
CA GLY A 329 -29.47 5.56 18.98
C GLY A 329 -28.16 5.38 18.21
N PHE A 330 -27.08 5.79 18.83
CA PHE A 330 -25.73 5.52 18.35
C PHE A 330 -25.62 4.04 18.03
N LEU A 331 -25.30 3.69 16.79
CA LEU A 331 -24.69 2.42 16.47
C LEU A 331 -23.32 2.40 17.15
N GLN A 332 -23.28 1.82 18.34
CA GLN A 332 -22.05 1.53 19.06
C GLN A 332 -21.14 0.73 18.13
N GLY A 333 -20.04 1.31 17.70
CA GLY A 333 -19.07 0.59 16.89
C GLY A 333 -17.98 1.42 16.25
N HIS A 334 -18.08 2.73 16.21
CA HIS A 334 -17.00 3.57 15.71
C HIS A 334 -16.11 4.00 16.88
N VAL A 335 -14.89 3.52 16.91
CA VAL A 335 -13.84 4.13 17.72
C VAL A 335 -13.57 5.49 17.10
N SER A 336 -14.29 6.52 17.56
CA SER A 336 -14.04 7.87 17.15
C SER A 336 -12.85 8.43 17.92
N ARG A 337 -12.04 9.20 17.24
CA ARG A 337 -10.95 9.94 17.90
C ARG A 337 -11.56 10.98 18.86
N PRO A 338 -10.95 11.22 20.04
CA PRO A 338 -11.46 12.20 21.01
C PRO A 338 -11.76 13.59 20.42
N GLU A 339 -10.92 14.03 19.50
CA GLU A 339 -11.10 15.32 18.79
C GLU A 339 -12.36 15.35 17.92
N LYS A 340 -12.71 14.20 17.30
CA LYS A 340 -13.93 14.09 16.50
C LYS A 340 -15.18 14.04 17.37
N GLU A 341 -15.13 13.35 18.49
CA GLU A 341 -16.22 13.33 19.46
C GLU A 341 -16.52 14.72 19.99
N GLN A 342 -15.48 15.49 20.30
CA GLN A 342 -15.62 16.87 20.73
C GLN A 342 -16.27 17.75 19.66
N LYS A 343 -15.89 17.60 18.39
CA LYS A 343 -16.50 18.34 17.28
C LYS A 343 -17.95 17.95 17.05
N GLU A 344 -18.30 16.69 17.20
CA GLU A 344 -19.69 16.23 17.12
C GLU A 344 -20.52 16.74 18.30
N GLU A 345 -19.96 16.85 19.46
CA GLU A 345 -20.61 17.45 20.64
C GLU A 345 -20.88 18.95 20.40
N ILE A 346 -19.88 19.70 19.94
CA ILE A 346 -20.04 21.11 19.56
C ILE A 346 -21.11 21.28 18.48
N TYR A 347 -21.13 20.40 17.48
CA TYR A 347 -22.14 20.41 16.44
C TYR A 347 -23.56 20.24 17.00
N ARG A 348 -23.76 19.30 17.91
CA ARG A 348 -25.04 19.04 18.56
C ARG A 348 -25.49 20.22 19.41
N GLU A 349 -24.60 20.83 20.16
CA GLU A 349 -24.90 21.99 21.01
C GLU A 349 -25.32 23.20 20.18
N ARG A 350 -24.66 23.44 19.06
CA ARG A 350 -24.91 24.61 18.18
C ARG A 350 -26.04 24.40 17.19
N TRP A 351 -26.46 23.17 16.96
CA TRP A 351 -27.45 22.82 15.95
C TRP A 351 -28.79 23.54 16.14
N PRO A 352 -29.42 23.61 17.32
CA PRO A 352 -30.68 24.30 17.51
C PRO A 352 -30.60 25.80 17.24
N GLU A 353 -29.47 26.42 17.57
CA GLU A 353 -29.25 27.84 17.30
C GLU A 353 -29.03 28.07 15.83
N TYR A 354 -28.30 27.23 15.17
CA TYR A 354 -28.08 27.30 13.74
C TYR A 354 -29.41 27.25 12.95
N LEU A 355 -30.31 26.33 13.33
CA LEU A 355 -31.65 26.25 12.72
C LEU A 355 -32.45 27.51 12.96
N ARG A 356 -32.32 28.13 14.13
CA ARG A 356 -32.98 29.42 14.39
C ARG A 356 -32.46 30.54 13.49
N GLN A 357 -31.16 30.56 13.21
CA GLN A 357 -30.55 31.55 12.30
C GLN A 357 -30.99 31.36 10.85
N LEU A 358 -31.30 30.12 10.44
CA LEU A 358 -31.81 29.84 9.10
C LEU A 358 -33.27 30.27 8.91
N ARG A 359 -34.03 30.42 9.99
CA ARG A 359 -35.38 30.94 9.92
C ARG A 359 -35.37 32.38 9.42
N GLY A 360 -36.07 32.65 8.32
CA GLY A 360 -36.07 33.95 7.64
C GLY A 360 -35.15 34.01 6.42
N ARG A 361 -34.25 33.07 6.24
CA ARG A 361 -33.47 32.91 4.99
C ARG A 361 -34.02 31.80 4.11
N TYR A 362 -34.54 30.75 4.72
CA TYR A 362 -35.04 29.55 4.06
C TYR A 362 -36.48 29.25 4.46
N SER A 363 -37.18 28.51 3.61
CA SER A 363 -38.55 28.09 3.88
C SER A 363 -38.64 27.13 5.07
N ALA A 364 -39.79 27.05 5.71
CA ALA A 364 -40.02 26.12 6.82
C ALA A 364 -39.81 24.65 6.38
N SER A 365 -40.20 24.31 5.16
CA SER A 365 -39.99 22.97 4.59
C SER A 365 -38.51 22.58 4.47
N THR A 366 -37.63 23.52 4.14
CA THR A 366 -36.20 23.31 4.11
C THR A 366 -35.63 23.04 5.49
N ILE A 367 -36.07 23.78 6.50
CA ILE A 367 -35.65 23.61 7.89
C ILE A 367 -36.11 22.23 8.43
N ASP A 368 -37.36 21.85 8.16
CA ASP A 368 -37.91 20.55 8.53
C ASP A 368 -37.13 19.40 7.85
N ALA A 369 -36.79 19.58 6.56
CA ALA A 369 -35.97 18.59 5.84
C ALA A 369 -34.56 18.42 6.45
N LEU A 370 -33.90 19.53 6.82
CA LEU A 370 -32.60 19.50 7.49
C LEU A 370 -32.66 18.79 8.84
N GLU A 371 -33.73 18.97 9.62
CA GLU A 371 -33.93 18.27 10.90
C GLU A 371 -34.12 16.76 10.71
N MET A 372 -34.71 16.36 9.59
CA MET A 372 -35.03 14.96 9.31
C MET A 372 -33.90 14.18 8.65
N MET A 373 -32.97 14.87 7.99
CA MET A 373 -31.86 14.21 7.29
C MET A 373 -30.85 13.60 8.25
N ASP A 374 -30.29 12.47 7.82
CA ASP A 374 -29.24 11.77 8.52
C ASP A 374 -27.87 12.22 7.99
N ASP A 375 -27.13 12.98 8.81
CA ASP A 375 -25.80 13.46 8.43
C ASP A 375 -24.76 12.34 8.32
N ASP A 376 -25.01 11.18 8.92
CA ASP A 376 -24.03 10.07 8.89
C ASP A 376 -24.02 9.33 7.56
N LYS A 377 -25.06 9.51 6.75
CA LYS A 377 -25.20 8.86 5.45
C LYS A 377 -25.23 9.87 4.31
N VAL A 378 -24.63 9.47 3.20
CA VAL A 378 -24.79 10.21 1.95
C VAL A 378 -26.19 9.94 1.40
N ASP A 379 -26.98 11.00 1.19
CA ASP A 379 -28.33 10.89 0.60
C ASP A 379 -28.23 10.80 -0.93
N LEU A 380 -28.28 9.58 -1.45
CA LEU A 380 -28.18 9.32 -2.88
C LEU A 380 -29.44 9.76 -3.65
N ASP A 381 -30.60 9.77 -3.01
CA ASP A 381 -31.84 10.26 -3.62
C ASP A 381 -31.78 11.77 -3.84
N LEU A 382 -31.22 12.51 -2.90
CA LEU A 382 -30.94 13.93 -3.05
C LEU A 382 -29.97 14.19 -4.20
N ILE A 383 -28.90 13.41 -4.29
CA ILE A 383 -27.92 13.54 -5.38
C ILE A 383 -28.57 13.26 -6.74
N ALA A 384 -29.38 12.22 -6.84
CA ALA A 384 -30.12 11.93 -8.09
C ALA A 384 -31.07 13.05 -8.46
N ALA A 385 -31.79 13.61 -7.50
CA ALA A 385 -32.67 14.77 -7.71
C ALA A 385 -31.89 16.01 -8.16
N LEU A 386 -30.72 16.24 -7.59
CA LEU A 386 -29.84 17.35 -7.96
C LEU A 386 -29.28 17.19 -9.36
N ILE A 387 -28.85 16.01 -9.74
CA ILE A 387 -28.39 15.70 -11.10
C ILE A 387 -29.53 15.96 -12.10
N ARG A 388 -30.72 15.51 -11.80
CA ARG A 388 -31.90 15.76 -12.63
C ARG A 388 -32.18 17.23 -12.79
N HIS A 389 -32.11 18.01 -11.73
CA HIS A 389 -32.30 19.46 -11.76
C HIS A 389 -31.23 20.14 -12.64
N ILE A 390 -29.96 19.81 -12.46
CA ILE A 390 -28.85 20.35 -13.26
C ILE A 390 -29.06 20.07 -14.74
N VAL A 391 -29.45 18.86 -15.08
CA VAL A 391 -29.68 18.45 -16.47
C VAL A 391 -30.85 19.18 -17.14
N LEU A 392 -31.90 19.49 -16.38
CA LEU A 392 -33.12 20.12 -16.91
C LEU A 392 -33.09 21.63 -16.90
N GLU A 393 -32.44 22.24 -15.91
CA GLU A 393 -32.61 23.67 -15.63
C GLU A 393 -31.30 24.48 -15.70
N GLU A 394 -30.16 23.84 -15.69
CA GLU A 394 -28.88 24.52 -15.74
C GLU A 394 -28.19 24.40 -17.11
N GLU A 395 -27.13 25.18 -17.29
CA GLU A 395 -26.31 25.19 -18.52
C GLU A 395 -25.71 23.85 -18.88
N ASP A 396 -25.24 23.71 -20.13
CA ASP A 396 -24.51 22.53 -20.56
C ASP A 396 -23.13 22.44 -19.89
N GLY A 397 -22.74 21.22 -19.57
CA GLY A 397 -21.44 20.92 -19.01
C GLY A 397 -21.42 19.57 -18.29
N ALA A 398 -20.24 18.97 -18.16
CA ALA A 398 -20.10 17.70 -17.44
C ALA A 398 -20.34 17.86 -15.94
N ILE A 399 -20.94 16.84 -15.36
CA ILE A 399 -21.23 16.77 -13.93
C ILE A 399 -20.25 15.77 -13.29
N LEU A 400 -19.55 16.20 -12.23
CA LEU A 400 -18.67 15.35 -11.45
C LEU A 400 -19.23 15.18 -10.04
N VAL A 401 -19.52 13.95 -9.65
CA VAL A 401 -20.05 13.60 -8.34
C VAL A 401 -18.97 12.91 -7.53
N PHE A 402 -18.69 13.41 -6.32
CA PHE A 402 -17.76 12.79 -5.38
C PHE A 402 -18.50 11.98 -4.33
N LEU A 403 -18.19 10.70 -4.27
CA LEU A 403 -18.75 9.74 -3.31
C LEU A 403 -17.64 9.00 -2.55
N PRO A 404 -17.90 8.53 -1.32
CA PRO A 404 -16.86 7.93 -0.50
C PRO A 404 -16.38 6.55 -0.96
N GLY A 405 -17.20 5.77 -1.65
CA GLY A 405 -16.80 4.41 -2.02
C GLY A 405 -17.64 3.77 -3.11
N TRP A 406 -17.22 2.56 -3.47
CA TRP A 406 -17.85 1.78 -4.54
C TRP A 406 -19.34 1.53 -4.31
N ASP A 407 -19.73 1.20 -3.09
CA ASP A 407 -21.13 0.90 -2.75
C ASP A 407 -22.04 2.09 -3.08
N ASN A 408 -21.59 3.30 -2.75
CA ASN A 408 -22.33 4.52 -3.07
C ASN A 408 -22.35 4.79 -4.58
N ILE A 409 -21.23 4.57 -5.27
CA ILE A 409 -21.12 4.74 -6.73
C ILE A 409 -22.06 3.78 -7.44
N SER A 410 -22.03 2.51 -7.07
CA SER A 410 -22.89 1.47 -7.65
C SER A 410 -24.38 1.77 -7.42
N THR A 411 -24.75 2.12 -6.19
CA THR A 411 -26.15 2.43 -5.85
C THR A 411 -26.65 3.68 -6.58
N LEU A 412 -25.84 4.74 -6.67
CA LEU A 412 -26.23 5.94 -7.40
C LEU A 412 -26.35 5.66 -8.91
N HIS A 413 -25.44 4.89 -9.48
CA HIS A 413 -25.50 4.50 -10.86
C HIS A 413 -26.79 3.73 -11.17
N ASP A 414 -27.15 2.75 -10.35
CA ASP A 414 -28.37 1.97 -10.50
C ASP A 414 -29.62 2.84 -10.35
N LEU A 415 -29.59 3.77 -9.41
CA LEU A 415 -30.67 4.71 -9.19
C LEU A 415 -30.90 5.62 -10.41
N LEU A 416 -29.82 6.14 -11.02
CA LEU A 416 -29.91 6.93 -12.25
C LEU A 416 -30.38 6.08 -13.43
N MET A 417 -29.84 4.88 -13.59
CA MET A 417 -30.25 3.98 -14.67
C MET A 417 -31.67 3.42 -14.52
N SER A 418 -32.26 3.48 -13.32
CA SER A 418 -33.67 3.16 -13.12
C SER A 418 -34.61 4.21 -13.71
N GLN A 419 -34.14 5.44 -13.89
CA GLN A 419 -34.92 6.55 -14.46
C GLN A 419 -34.85 6.51 -15.99
N VAL A 420 -35.99 6.59 -16.66
CA VAL A 420 -36.09 6.51 -18.14
C VAL A 420 -35.27 7.60 -18.83
N MET A 421 -35.19 8.78 -18.25
CA MET A 421 -34.45 9.91 -18.80
C MET A 421 -32.98 9.60 -19.05
N PHE A 422 -32.32 8.92 -18.12
CA PHE A 422 -30.89 8.63 -18.19
C PHE A 422 -30.53 7.39 -19.03
N LYS A 423 -31.51 6.65 -19.52
CA LYS A 423 -31.30 5.54 -20.43
C LYS A 423 -31.10 5.96 -21.88
N SER A 424 -31.30 7.23 -22.19
CA SER A 424 -31.18 7.74 -23.56
C SER A 424 -29.69 7.97 -23.91
N ASP A 425 -29.38 7.93 -25.19
CA ASP A 425 -28.05 8.18 -25.77
C ASP A 425 -27.55 9.62 -25.53
N ARG A 426 -28.37 10.48 -24.91
CA ARG A 426 -28.00 11.85 -24.53
C ARG A 426 -27.18 11.92 -23.28
N PHE A 427 -27.01 10.83 -22.56
CA PHE A 427 -26.26 10.77 -21.31
C PHE A 427 -25.22 9.67 -21.35
N ILE A 428 -24.04 9.99 -20.86
CA ILE A 428 -22.97 9.04 -20.60
C ILE A 428 -22.66 9.09 -19.12
N ILE A 429 -22.96 8.02 -18.39
CA ILE A 429 -22.70 7.92 -16.96
C ILE A 429 -21.46 7.05 -16.80
N ILE A 430 -20.39 7.64 -16.24
CA ILE A 430 -19.08 7.00 -16.09
C ILE A 430 -18.77 6.88 -14.61
N PRO A 431 -18.82 5.68 -14.04
CA PRO A 431 -18.27 5.43 -12.72
C PRO A 431 -16.74 5.42 -12.77
N LEU A 432 -16.10 6.03 -11.78
CA LEU A 432 -14.65 6.16 -11.71
C LEU A 432 -14.12 5.73 -10.34
N HIS A 433 -13.56 4.55 -10.28
CA HIS A 433 -13.00 3.97 -9.07
C HIS A 433 -11.73 3.17 -9.39
N SER A 434 -10.82 3.08 -8.43
CA SER A 434 -9.53 2.37 -8.61
C SER A 434 -9.66 0.88 -8.95
N LEU A 435 -10.79 0.25 -8.63
CA LEU A 435 -11.08 -1.15 -8.95
C LEU A 435 -11.71 -1.35 -10.33
N MET A 436 -11.98 -0.27 -11.07
CA MET A 436 -12.58 -0.37 -12.41
C MET A 436 -11.55 -0.73 -13.48
N PRO A 437 -12.00 -1.39 -14.58
CA PRO A 437 -11.16 -1.62 -15.74
C PRO A 437 -10.59 -0.31 -16.32
N THR A 438 -9.34 -0.33 -16.76
CA THR A 438 -8.63 0.84 -17.29
C THR A 438 -9.33 1.45 -18.51
N VAL A 439 -10.01 0.63 -19.30
CA VAL A 439 -10.77 1.10 -20.49
C VAL A 439 -11.87 2.08 -20.08
N ASN A 440 -12.56 1.81 -18.98
CA ASN A 440 -13.61 2.69 -18.48
C ASN A 440 -13.02 3.99 -17.89
N GLN A 441 -11.83 3.93 -17.29
CA GLN A 441 -11.13 5.11 -16.80
C GLN A 441 -10.69 6.04 -17.92
N THR A 442 -10.35 5.54 -19.08
CA THR A 442 -9.92 6.36 -20.24
C THR A 442 -11.06 7.08 -20.94
N GLN A 443 -12.28 6.59 -20.85
CA GLN A 443 -13.47 7.25 -21.41
C GLN A 443 -13.75 8.63 -20.81
N VAL A 444 -13.36 8.83 -19.56
CA VAL A 444 -13.51 10.10 -18.82
C VAL A 444 -12.83 11.28 -19.51
N PHE A 445 -11.71 11.05 -20.19
CA PHE A 445 -10.93 12.09 -20.88
C PHE A 445 -11.49 12.50 -22.25
N LYS A 446 -12.37 11.69 -22.83
CA LYS A 446 -12.94 11.99 -24.13
C LYS A 446 -13.98 13.08 -24.00
N LYS A 447 -13.90 14.08 -24.87
CA LYS A 447 -14.99 15.05 -25.03
C LYS A 447 -16.20 14.34 -25.62
N THR A 448 -17.37 14.63 -25.05
CA THR A 448 -18.62 14.10 -25.53
C THR A 448 -19.07 14.83 -26.81
N PRO A 449 -19.77 14.16 -27.73
CA PRO A 449 -20.41 14.82 -28.88
C PRO A 449 -21.38 15.92 -28.41
N PRO A 450 -21.65 16.93 -29.24
CA PRO A 450 -22.66 17.94 -28.95
C PRO A 450 -24.02 17.31 -28.63
N GLY A 451 -24.67 17.76 -27.57
CA GLY A 451 -25.95 17.25 -27.10
C GLY A 451 -25.89 15.98 -26.24
N VAL A 452 -24.72 15.49 -25.98
CA VAL A 452 -24.48 14.37 -25.01
C VAL A 452 -23.87 14.91 -23.72
N ARG A 453 -24.50 14.63 -22.59
CA ARG A 453 -24.07 15.10 -21.28
C ARG A 453 -23.34 14.01 -20.54
N LYS A 454 -22.14 14.32 -20.05
CA LYS A 454 -21.31 13.43 -19.28
C LYS A 454 -21.58 13.60 -17.78
N ILE A 455 -21.82 12.47 -17.10
CA ILE A 455 -21.97 12.41 -15.64
C ILE A 455 -20.91 11.44 -15.12
N VAL A 456 -19.95 11.94 -14.36
CA VAL A 456 -18.88 11.15 -13.77
C VAL A 456 -19.16 10.98 -12.29
N ILE A 457 -19.22 9.74 -11.83
CA ILE A 457 -19.40 9.40 -10.41
C ILE A 457 -18.09 8.83 -9.90
N ALA A 458 -17.38 9.55 -9.04
CA ALA A 458 -16.02 9.23 -8.67
C ALA A 458 -15.80 9.22 -7.16
N THR A 459 -14.75 8.57 -6.73
CA THR A 459 -14.15 8.78 -5.42
C THR A 459 -13.16 9.94 -5.47
N ASN A 460 -12.39 10.14 -4.40
CA ASN A 460 -11.30 11.13 -4.36
C ASN A 460 -10.21 10.94 -5.44
N ILE A 461 -10.26 9.89 -6.24
CA ILE A 461 -9.38 9.71 -7.41
C ILE A 461 -9.48 10.89 -8.40
N ALA A 462 -10.67 11.47 -8.55
CA ALA A 462 -10.90 12.64 -9.40
C ALA A 462 -10.58 13.98 -8.71
N GLU A 463 -10.19 13.94 -7.44
CA GLU A 463 -9.86 15.16 -6.67
C GLU A 463 -8.46 15.68 -7.03
N THR A 464 -7.49 14.79 -7.21
CA THR A 464 -6.09 15.14 -7.47
C THR A 464 -5.47 14.39 -8.65
N SER A 465 -5.76 13.10 -8.81
CA SER A 465 -5.04 12.21 -9.72
C SER A 465 -5.45 12.31 -11.17
N ILE A 466 -6.70 12.65 -11.42
CA ILE A 466 -7.30 12.63 -12.77
C ILE A 466 -7.86 14.03 -13.05
N THR A 467 -7.49 14.57 -14.20
CA THR A 467 -8.00 15.86 -14.68
C THR A 467 -9.06 15.62 -15.76
N ILE A 468 -10.27 16.08 -15.50
CA ILE A 468 -11.39 16.04 -16.44
C ILE A 468 -11.69 17.48 -16.84
N ASP A 469 -11.40 17.82 -18.09
CA ASP A 469 -11.32 19.23 -18.51
C ASP A 469 -12.68 19.89 -18.75
N ASP A 470 -13.73 19.13 -18.98
CA ASP A 470 -15.07 19.62 -19.35
C ASP A 470 -16.07 19.69 -18.18
N VAL A 471 -15.61 19.56 -16.96
CA VAL A 471 -16.46 19.63 -15.75
C VAL A 471 -16.87 21.07 -15.47
N VAL A 472 -18.17 21.29 -15.35
CA VAL A 472 -18.80 22.57 -14.97
C VAL A 472 -19.52 22.48 -13.64
N PHE A 473 -20.10 21.33 -13.33
CA PHE A 473 -20.85 21.07 -12.10
C PHE A 473 -20.16 20.04 -11.25
N VAL A 474 -19.92 20.36 -10.01
CA VAL A 474 -19.39 19.45 -9.00
C VAL A 474 -20.44 19.23 -7.91
N ILE A 475 -20.72 17.97 -7.62
CA ILE A 475 -21.54 17.57 -6.48
C ILE A 475 -20.59 16.90 -5.48
N ASP A 476 -20.33 17.60 -4.38
CA ASP A 476 -19.48 17.12 -3.31
C ASP A 476 -20.33 16.43 -2.25
N GLY A 477 -20.27 15.10 -2.19
CA GLY A 477 -20.98 14.30 -1.16
C GLY A 477 -20.51 14.57 0.27
N GLY A 478 -19.43 15.33 0.45
CA GLY A 478 -18.92 15.76 1.75
C GLY A 478 -18.19 14.66 2.54
N LYS A 479 -18.11 13.46 2.02
CA LYS A 479 -17.52 12.32 2.69
C LYS A 479 -16.36 11.72 1.90
N ILE A 480 -15.41 11.12 2.63
CA ILE A 480 -14.26 10.38 2.10
C ILE A 480 -14.06 9.11 2.93
N LYS A 481 -13.72 8.00 2.28
CA LYS A 481 -13.28 6.80 3.00
C LYS A 481 -11.77 6.88 3.22
N GLU A 482 -11.37 6.77 4.47
CA GLU A 482 -9.97 6.70 4.88
C GLU A 482 -9.70 5.50 5.76
N THR A 483 -8.50 4.95 5.62
CA THR A 483 -8.00 3.93 6.53
C THR A 483 -7.26 4.59 7.67
N HIS A 484 -7.60 4.20 8.89
CA HIS A 484 -6.92 4.58 10.12
C HIS A 484 -6.45 3.32 10.84
N PHE A 485 -5.30 3.40 11.48
CA PHE A 485 -4.78 2.34 12.32
C PHE A 485 -5.06 2.64 13.79
N ASP A 486 -5.84 1.76 14.42
CA ASP A 486 -6.12 1.82 15.85
C ASP A 486 -5.02 1.08 16.60
N THR A 487 -4.15 1.83 17.26
CA THR A 487 -3.01 1.28 17.99
C THR A 487 -3.42 0.49 19.24
N GLN A 488 -4.54 0.84 19.88
CA GLN A 488 -5.00 0.15 21.08
C GLN A 488 -5.52 -1.25 20.77
N ASN A 489 -6.24 -1.39 19.67
CA ASN A 489 -6.82 -2.67 19.26
C ASN A 489 -6.00 -3.38 18.18
N ASN A 490 -4.91 -2.81 17.71
CA ASN A 490 -4.07 -3.32 16.62
C ASN A 490 -4.89 -3.72 15.38
N ILE A 491 -5.77 -2.83 14.94
CA ILE A 491 -6.69 -3.08 13.83
C ILE A 491 -6.78 -1.85 12.92
N SER A 492 -6.80 -2.08 11.62
CA SER A 492 -7.14 -1.03 10.67
C SER A 492 -8.66 -0.81 10.65
N THR A 493 -9.07 0.45 10.62
CA THR A 493 -10.47 0.85 10.49
C THR A 493 -10.66 1.62 9.19
N MET A 494 -11.75 1.39 8.50
CA MET A 494 -12.14 2.15 7.32
C MET A 494 -13.58 2.64 7.50
N ALA A 495 -13.74 3.94 7.56
CA ALA A 495 -15.03 4.59 7.69
C ALA A 495 -15.16 5.76 6.72
N ALA A 496 -16.38 6.09 6.35
CA ALA A 496 -16.66 7.34 5.66
C ALA A 496 -16.63 8.49 6.67
N GLU A 497 -15.72 9.42 6.45
CA GLU A 497 -15.51 10.58 7.30
C GLU A 497 -15.79 11.88 6.53
N TRP A 498 -15.98 12.97 7.25
CA TRP A 498 -16.12 14.27 6.63
C TRP A 498 -14.82 14.68 5.93
N VAL A 499 -14.95 15.28 4.76
CA VAL A 499 -13.81 15.88 4.05
C VAL A 499 -13.19 17.01 4.87
N SER A 500 -11.93 17.32 4.60
CA SER A 500 -11.31 18.55 5.10
C SER A 500 -11.72 19.76 4.24
N LYS A 501 -11.52 20.97 4.75
CA LYS A 501 -11.70 22.20 3.96
C LYS A 501 -10.80 22.22 2.72
N ALA A 502 -9.59 21.69 2.84
CA ALA A 502 -8.67 21.56 1.71
C ALA A 502 -9.21 20.63 0.62
N ASN A 503 -9.76 19.46 1.00
CA ASN A 503 -10.43 18.55 0.05
C ASN A 503 -11.62 19.22 -0.62
N ALA A 504 -12.48 19.91 0.15
CA ALA A 504 -13.64 20.62 -0.38
C ALA A 504 -13.22 21.68 -1.40
N LYS A 505 -12.16 22.44 -1.11
CA LYS A 505 -11.58 23.43 -2.04
C LYS A 505 -11.05 22.79 -3.32
N GLN A 506 -10.37 21.66 -3.21
CA GLN A 506 -9.87 20.91 -4.38
C GLN A 506 -11.02 20.38 -5.24
N ARG A 507 -12.06 19.81 -4.62
CA ARG A 507 -13.28 19.36 -5.32
C ARG A 507 -13.98 20.51 -6.04
N LYS A 508 -14.19 21.64 -5.37
CA LYS A 508 -14.71 22.86 -5.97
C LYS A 508 -13.90 23.30 -7.18
N GLY A 509 -12.58 23.29 -7.08
CA GLY A 509 -11.67 23.72 -8.15
C GLY A 509 -11.78 22.90 -9.43
N ARG A 510 -12.40 21.73 -9.39
CA ARG A 510 -12.66 20.92 -10.58
C ARG A 510 -13.70 21.55 -11.51
N ALA A 511 -14.62 22.34 -10.99
CA ALA A 511 -15.67 23.01 -11.78
C ALA A 511 -15.18 24.24 -12.54
N GLY A 512 -14.14 24.90 -12.08
CA GLY A 512 -13.67 26.20 -12.60
C GLY A 512 -12.50 26.16 -13.58
N ARG A 513 -12.27 25.04 -14.28
CA ARG A 513 -11.09 24.90 -15.14
C ARG A 513 -11.24 25.52 -16.53
N VAL A 514 -12.38 25.36 -17.13
CA VAL A 514 -12.63 25.73 -18.54
C VAL A 514 -13.56 26.94 -18.65
N GLN A 515 -14.47 27.07 -17.73
CA GLN A 515 -15.47 28.13 -17.66
C GLN A 515 -15.96 28.31 -16.22
N PRO A 516 -16.69 29.37 -15.90
CA PRO A 516 -17.34 29.49 -14.61
C PRO A 516 -18.23 28.30 -14.32
N GLY A 517 -18.21 27.79 -13.11
CA GLY A 517 -18.90 26.57 -12.72
C GLY A 517 -19.64 26.66 -11.40
N HIS A 518 -20.19 25.53 -10.99
CA HIS A 518 -20.98 25.40 -9.78
C HIS A 518 -20.50 24.21 -8.95
N CYS A 519 -20.47 24.40 -7.62
CA CYS A 519 -20.14 23.34 -6.68
C CYS A 519 -21.21 23.23 -5.61
N TYR A 520 -21.81 22.06 -5.47
CA TYR A 520 -22.84 21.76 -4.49
C TYR A 520 -22.25 20.90 -3.39
N HIS A 521 -22.02 21.50 -2.21
CA HIS A 521 -21.58 20.78 -1.03
C HIS A 521 -22.78 20.24 -0.26
N LEU A 522 -22.86 18.93 -0.09
CA LEU A 522 -23.98 18.27 0.59
C LEU A 522 -23.78 18.18 2.10
N TYR A 523 -23.32 19.26 2.69
CA TYR A 523 -23.29 19.50 4.12
C TYR A 523 -23.73 20.94 4.41
N ASN A 524 -24.28 21.17 5.61
CA ASN A 524 -24.78 22.47 6.00
C ASN A 524 -23.64 23.42 6.42
N GLY A 525 -23.96 24.70 6.57
CA GLY A 525 -22.98 25.73 6.91
C GLY A 525 -22.37 25.56 8.31
N LEU A 526 -23.09 24.97 9.26
CA LEU A 526 -22.53 24.67 10.58
C LEU A 526 -21.47 23.56 10.46
N ARG A 527 -21.76 22.49 9.71
CA ARG A 527 -20.78 21.42 9.44
C ARG A 527 -19.57 21.96 8.68
N ALA A 528 -19.78 22.82 7.69
CA ALA A 528 -18.70 23.47 6.95
C ALA A 528 -17.73 24.22 7.85
N SER A 529 -18.23 24.90 8.87
CA SER A 529 -17.41 25.63 9.85
C SER A 529 -16.58 24.72 10.78
N LEU A 530 -17.03 23.47 10.97
CA LEU A 530 -16.41 22.48 11.86
C LEU A 530 -15.53 21.46 11.13
N LEU A 531 -15.42 21.54 9.81
CA LEU A 531 -14.51 20.69 9.04
C LEU A 531 -13.05 20.96 9.47
N ASP A 532 -12.26 19.90 9.51
CA ASP A 532 -10.81 20.03 9.68
C ASP A 532 -10.22 20.83 8.53
N ASP A 533 -9.18 21.61 8.79
CA ASP A 533 -8.53 22.38 7.72
C ASP A 533 -7.85 21.48 6.70
N TYR A 534 -7.21 20.39 7.17
CA TYR A 534 -6.48 19.43 6.36
C TYR A 534 -6.75 18.01 6.81
N GLN A 535 -6.51 17.04 5.91
CA GLN A 535 -6.49 15.63 6.26
C GLN A 535 -5.38 15.30 7.26
N LEU A 536 -5.60 14.27 8.07
CA LEU A 536 -4.59 13.73 8.96
C LEU A 536 -3.41 13.20 8.13
N PRO A 537 -2.16 13.57 8.44
CA PRO A 537 -1.00 13.00 7.76
C PRO A 537 -0.96 11.48 7.80
N GLU A 538 -0.48 10.86 6.74
CA GLU A 538 -0.46 9.40 6.61
C GLU A 538 0.31 8.72 7.75
N ILE A 539 1.38 9.35 8.23
CA ILE A 539 2.18 8.82 9.35
C ILE A 539 1.38 8.63 10.65
N LEU A 540 0.35 9.43 10.85
CA LEU A 540 -0.49 9.35 12.06
C LEU A 540 -1.62 8.31 11.96
N ARG A 541 -1.77 7.65 10.83
CA ARG A 541 -2.88 6.74 10.54
C ARG A 541 -2.49 5.41 9.91
N THR A 542 -1.21 5.08 9.85
CA THR A 542 -0.68 3.85 9.27
C THR A 542 0.21 3.09 10.26
N PRO A 543 0.35 1.76 10.12
CA PRO A 543 1.34 0.99 10.84
C PRO A 543 2.76 1.44 10.47
N LEU A 544 3.69 1.39 11.42
CA LEU A 544 5.03 1.96 11.29
C LEU A 544 6.16 0.93 11.11
N GLU A 545 5.88 -0.37 11.07
CA GLU A 545 6.89 -1.44 11.06
C GLU A 545 7.84 -1.31 9.87
N GLU A 546 7.32 -1.11 8.67
CA GLU A 546 8.14 -0.95 7.46
C GLU A 546 9.04 0.29 7.56
N LEU A 547 8.48 1.40 8.03
CA LEU A 547 9.23 2.64 8.23
C LEU A 547 10.34 2.47 9.27
N CYS A 548 10.08 1.79 10.37
CA CYS A 548 11.09 1.53 11.41
C CYS A 548 12.27 0.73 10.86
N LEU A 549 12.03 -0.27 10.01
CA LEU A 549 13.09 -1.00 9.33
C LEU A 549 13.88 -0.10 8.36
N GLN A 550 13.22 0.78 7.63
CA GLN A 550 13.89 1.75 6.74
C GLN A 550 14.77 2.72 7.53
N ILE A 551 14.33 3.21 8.67
CA ILE A 551 15.12 4.07 9.54
C ILE A 551 16.43 3.38 9.97
N LYS A 552 16.34 2.11 10.34
CA LYS A 552 17.51 1.34 10.77
C LYS A 552 18.45 0.99 9.62
N ILE A 553 17.95 0.61 8.46
CA ILE A 553 18.79 0.29 7.28
C ILE A 553 19.51 1.53 6.74
N LEU A 554 18.87 2.68 6.80
CA LEU A 554 19.45 3.98 6.42
C LEU A 554 20.40 4.54 7.49
N LYS A 555 20.48 3.90 8.66
CA LYS A 555 21.32 4.33 9.79
C LYS A 555 21.04 5.77 10.25
N LEU A 556 19.77 6.08 10.41
CA LEU A 556 19.28 7.41 10.81
C LEU A 556 19.25 7.61 12.34
N GLY A 557 19.77 6.65 13.10
CA GLY A 557 19.79 6.70 14.56
C GLY A 557 18.65 5.90 15.21
N GLY A 558 18.31 6.23 16.45
CA GLY A 558 17.21 5.60 17.18
C GLY A 558 15.86 5.87 16.51
N ILE A 559 15.00 4.87 16.49
CA ILE A 559 13.68 4.94 15.81
C ILE A 559 12.83 6.06 16.43
N ALA A 560 12.67 6.05 17.74
CA ALA A 560 11.86 7.06 18.44
C ALA A 560 12.43 8.48 18.27
N TYR A 561 13.75 8.61 18.30
CA TYR A 561 14.42 9.90 18.10
C TYR A 561 14.21 10.44 16.67
N PHE A 562 14.40 9.61 15.65
CA PHE A 562 14.16 10.03 14.26
C PHE A 562 12.70 10.43 14.03
N LEU A 563 11.76 9.63 14.51
CA LEU A 563 10.34 9.90 14.35
C LEU A 563 9.89 11.16 15.09
N SER A 564 10.57 11.54 16.18
CA SER A 564 10.29 12.79 16.91
C SER A 564 10.65 14.05 16.12
N LYS A 565 11.55 13.95 15.14
CA LYS A 565 11.97 15.07 14.28
C LYS A 565 11.02 15.34 13.11
N LEU A 566 10.07 14.48 12.86
CA LEU A 566 9.10 14.67 11.79
C LEU A 566 8.21 15.87 12.06
N MET A 567 7.62 16.45 11.02
CA MET A 567 6.73 17.59 11.14
C MET A 567 5.53 17.31 12.06
N ASP A 568 4.94 16.12 11.95
CA ASP A 568 3.90 15.60 12.84
C ASP A 568 4.34 14.24 13.37
N PRO A 569 4.99 14.19 14.54
CA PRO A 569 5.48 12.94 15.09
C PRO A 569 4.36 11.97 15.44
N PRO A 570 4.51 10.65 15.18
CA PRO A 570 3.54 9.65 15.62
C PRO A 570 3.53 9.53 17.15
N SER A 571 2.44 8.96 17.69
CA SER A 571 2.32 8.75 19.12
C SER A 571 3.37 7.75 19.63
N ARG A 572 3.75 7.88 20.90
CA ARG A 572 4.68 6.93 21.54
C ARG A 572 4.16 5.50 21.49
N ASP A 573 2.86 5.32 21.65
CA ASP A 573 2.22 4.01 21.66
C ASP A 573 2.32 3.33 20.30
N ALA A 574 2.13 4.08 19.20
CA ALA A 574 2.30 3.57 17.84
C ALA A 574 3.75 3.15 17.56
N VAL A 575 4.72 3.94 18.00
CA VAL A 575 6.15 3.63 17.83
C VAL A 575 6.53 2.40 18.65
N THR A 576 6.11 2.33 19.91
CA THR A 576 6.37 1.18 20.78
C THR A 576 5.75 -0.10 20.23
N LEU A 577 4.53 -0.04 19.75
CA LEU A 577 3.84 -1.17 19.13
C LEU A 577 4.61 -1.69 17.90
N ALA A 578 5.04 -0.79 17.02
CA ALA A 578 5.81 -1.16 15.84
C ALA A 578 7.17 -1.81 16.20
N ILE A 579 7.89 -1.26 17.17
CA ILE A 579 9.16 -1.82 17.65
C ILE A 579 8.94 -3.20 18.26
N ASN A 580 7.92 -3.38 19.08
CA ASN A 580 7.61 -4.67 19.70
C ASN A 580 7.24 -5.73 18.64
N HIS A 581 6.45 -5.37 17.65
CA HIS A 581 6.13 -6.28 16.54
C HIS A 581 7.38 -6.71 15.76
N LEU A 582 8.31 -5.79 15.53
CA LEU A 582 9.56 -6.11 14.85
C LEU A 582 10.49 -6.98 15.71
N MET A 583 10.48 -6.79 17.04
CA MET A 583 11.19 -7.68 17.96
C MET A 583 10.57 -9.08 18.01
N GLU A 584 9.25 -9.19 18.04
CA GLU A 584 8.54 -10.46 17.97
C GLU A 584 8.81 -11.21 16.66
N LEU A 585 8.95 -10.48 15.57
CA LEU A 585 9.33 -11.03 14.25
C LEU A 585 10.81 -11.40 14.17
N ASN A 586 11.63 -11.10 15.17
CA ASN A 586 13.08 -11.20 15.17
C ASN A 586 13.78 -10.33 14.12
N ALA A 587 13.15 -9.27 13.66
CA ALA A 587 13.79 -8.29 12.76
C ALA A 587 14.66 -7.28 13.51
N LEU A 588 14.32 -6.98 14.75
CA LEU A 588 15.13 -6.16 15.68
C LEU A 588 15.51 -6.99 16.92
N ASP A 589 16.70 -6.72 17.45
CA ASP A 589 17.13 -7.24 18.73
C ASP A 589 16.63 -6.36 19.90
N ARG A 590 17.03 -6.72 21.13
CA ARG A 590 16.64 -5.98 22.34
C ARG A 590 17.24 -4.57 22.44
N LEU A 591 18.26 -4.28 21.64
CA LEU A 591 18.92 -2.97 21.55
C LEU A 591 18.40 -2.14 20.38
N GLU A 592 17.31 -2.55 19.75
CA GLU A 592 16.74 -1.95 18.53
C GLU A 592 17.69 -1.99 17.32
N GLU A 593 18.65 -2.92 17.27
CA GLU A 593 19.51 -3.09 16.11
C GLU A 593 18.95 -4.18 15.17
N LEU A 594 19.25 -4.03 13.88
CA LEU A 594 18.82 -5.01 12.87
C LEU A 594 19.51 -6.35 13.11
N THR A 595 18.70 -7.40 13.23
CA THR A 595 19.16 -8.78 13.16
C THR A 595 19.53 -9.14 11.71
N PRO A 596 20.21 -10.27 11.44
CA PRO A 596 20.41 -10.74 10.07
C PRO A 596 19.10 -10.87 9.29
N LEU A 597 18.03 -11.37 9.92
CA LEU A 597 16.70 -11.41 9.33
C LEU A 597 16.18 -9.99 9.05
N GLY A 598 16.34 -9.07 10.00
CA GLY A 598 15.93 -7.67 9.85
C GLY A 598 16.62 -6.98 8.68
N VAL A 599 17.88 -7.25 8.43
CA VAL A 599 18.62 -6.74 7.26
C VAL A 599 17.99 -7.22 5.96
N HIS A 600 17.69 -8.50 5.85
CA HIS A 600 17.05 -9.06 4.66
C HIS A 600 15.64 -8.48 4.45
N LEU A 601 14.85 -8.37 5.51
CA LEU A 601 13.50 -7.78 5.44
C LEU A 601 13.52 -6.29 5.09
N ALA A 602 14.47 -5.53 5.61
CA ALA A 602 14.61 -4.11 5.33
C ALA A 602 14.99 -3.81 3.87
N ARG A 603 15.70 -4.73 3.21
CA ARG A 603 16.09 -4.60 1.80
C ARG A 603 14.98 -4.95 0.83
N LEU A 604 14.04 -5.80 1.24
CA LEU A 604 12.87 -6.14 0.43
C LEU A 604 11.85 -4.99 0.48
N PRO A 605 11.37 -4.51 -0.68
CA PRO A 605 10.43 -3.38 -0.74
C PRO A 605 8.98 -3.81 -0.47
N VAL A 606 8.76 -4.47 0.66
CA VAL A 606 7.48 -5.03 1.10
C VAL A 606 7.35 -4.93 2.62
N GLU A 607 6.13 -5.11 3.12
CA GLU A 607 5.91 -5.27 4.56
C GLU A 607 6.74 -6.43 5.14
N PRO A 608 7.21 -6.35 6.40
CA PRO A 608 8.06 -7.36 6.99
C PRO A 608 7.51 -8.80 6.93
N HIS A 609 6.21 -8.96 7.18
CA HIS A 609 5.57 -10.28 7.10
C HIS A 609 5.57 -10.86 5.69
N ILE A 610 5.34 -10.03 4.68
CA ILE A 610 5.40 -10.46 3.27
C ILE A 610 6.85 -10.77 2.89
N GLY A 611 7.80 -9.99 3.36
CA GLY A 611 9.23 -10.26 3.20
C GLY A 611 9.62 -11.64 3.77
N LYS A 612 9.12 -11.96 4.95
CA LYS A 612 9.30 -13.29 5.56
C LYS A 612 8.71 -14.39 4.67
N MET A 613 7.52 -14.20 4.14
CA MET A 613 6.90 -15.15 3.20
C MET A 613 7.78 -15.39 1.97
N ILE A 614 8.35 -14.35 1.39
CA ILE A 614 9.27 -14.45 0.23
C ILE A 614 10.49 -15.27 0.59
N LEU A 615 11.11 -15.04 1.74
CA LEU A 615 12.28 -15.79 2.20
C LEU A 615 11.95 -17.28 2.38
N PHE A 616 10.80 -17.60 2.97
CA PHE A 616 10.35 -18.99 3.09
C PHE A 616 10.05 -19.63 1.73
N GLY A 617 9.50 -18.89 0.78
CA GLY A 617 9.30 -19.34 -0.60
C GLY A 617 10.61 -19.74 -1.28
N ALA A 618 11.67 -19.00 -1.06
CA ALA A 618 13.00 -19.31 -1.54
C ALA A 618 13.59 -20.55 -0.84
N LEU A 619 13.48 -20.64 0.48
CA LEU A 619 14.03 -21.74 1.28
C LEU A 619 13.34 -23.07 1.00
N PHE A 620 12.05 -23.09 0.78
CA PHE A 620 11.27 -24.29 0.47
C PHE A 620 11.17 -24.59 -1.03
N CYS A 621 11.85 -23.86 -1.88
CA CYS A 621 11.85 -24.05 -3.34
C CYS A 621 10.44 -24.07 -3.96
N CYS A 622 9.59 -23.15 -3.54
CA CYS A 622 8.29 -22.86 -4.12
C CYS A 622 8.17 -21.38 -4.49
N LEU A 623 9.22 -20.83 -5.09
CA LEU A 623 9.43 -19.40 -5.26
C LEU A 623 8.38 -18.72 -6.12
N ASP A 624 8.12 -19.24 -7.33
CA ASP A 624 7.25 -18.54 -8.31
C ASP A 624 5.84 -18.25 -7.79
N PRO A 625 5.07 -19.22 -7.27
CA PRO A 625 3.76 -18.95 -6.71
C PRO A 625 3.81 -18.03 -5.48
N VAL A 626 4.80 -18.17 -4.63
CA VAL A 626 4.95 -17.32 -3.44
C VAL A 626 5.26 -15.88 -3.83
N LEU A 627 6.09 -15.66 -4.84
CA LEU A 627 6.33 -14.31 -5.36
C LEU A 627 5.07 -13.68 -5.98
N THR A 628 4.22 -14.48 -6.62
CA THR A 628 2.93 -14.01 -7.12
C THR A 628 2.04 -13.51 -5.98
N ILE A 629 1.94 -14.29 -4.92
CA ILE A 629 1.17 -13.93 -3.71
C ILE A 629 1.73 -12.66 -3.07
N ALA A 630 3.02 -12.61 -2.86
CA ALA A 630 3.69 -11.46 -2.26
C ALA A 630 3.52 -10.18 -3.09
N ALA A 631 3.64 -10.26 -4.39
CA ALA A 631 3.42 -9.13 -5.29
C ALA A 631 1.96 -8.63 -5.22
N SER A 632 1.00 -9.53 -5.21
CA SER A 632 -0.43 -9.19 -5.09
C SER A 632 -0.75 -8.53 -3.75
N LEU A 633 -0.24 -9.04 -2.65
CA LEU A 633 -0.45 -8.46 -1.31
C LEU A 633 0.24 -7.11 -1.13
N SER A 634 1.39 -6.90 -1.78
CA SER A 634 2.17 -5.67 -1.69
C SER A 634 1.66 -4.54 -2.57
N PHE A 635 0.98 -4.87 -3.64
CA PHE A 635 0.51 -3.90 -4.62
C PHE A 635 -1.02 -3.88 -4.69
N LYS A 636 -1.61 -4.82 -5.40
CA LYS A 636 -3.04 -4.88 -5.64
C LYS A 636 -3.39 -6.25 -6.24
N ASP A 637 -4.55 -6.80 -5.89
CA ASP A 637 -5.03 -7.99 -6.57
C ASP A 637 -5.47 -7.67 -8.01
N PRO A 638 -5.36 -8.62 -8.94
CA PRO A 638 -5.65 -8.37 -10.35
C PRO A 638 -7.15 -8.37 -10.69
N PHE A 639 -8.02 -8.70 -9.75
CA PHE A 639 -9.46 -8.79 -9.98
C PHE A 639 -10.10 -7.43 -10.06
N VAL A 640 -10.92 -7.22 -11.08
CA VAL A 640 -11.72 -6.01 -11.27
C VAL A 640 -13.20 -6.31 -11.04
N ILE A 641 -13.92 -5.32 -10.54
CA ILE A 641 -15.36 -5.44 -10.29
C ILE A 641 -16.09 -4.65 -11.38
N PRO A 642 -16.76 -5.31 -12.32
CA PRO A 642 -17.57 -4.62 -13.30
C PRO A 642 -18.92 -4.25 -12.71
N LEU A 643 -19.38 -3.06 -13.01
CA LEU A 643 -20.67 -2.58 -12.55
C LEU A 643 -21.81 -3.44 -13.16
N GLY A 644 -22.72 -3.92 -12.32
CA GLY A 644 -23.85 -4.75 -12.71
C GLY A 644 -23.53 -6.21 -13.06
N LYS A 645 -22.26 -6.62 -12.90
CA LYS A 645 -21.81 -8.02 -13.12
C LYS A 645 -21.06 -8.60 -11.93
N GLU A 646 -21.27 -8.05 -10.75
CA GLU A 646 -20.53 -8.41 -9.52
C GLU A 646 -20.67 -9.91 -9.24
N LYS A 647 -21.89 -10.47 -9.32
CA LYS A 647 -22.14 -11.89 -9.08
C LYS A 647 -21.43 -12.80 -10.10
N VAL A 648 -21.34 -12.36 -11.36
CA VAL A 648 -20.64 -13.12 -12.40
C VAL A 648 -19.13 -13.11 -12.13
N ALA A 649 -18.58 -11.95 -11.74
CA ALA A 649 -17.18 -11.82 -11.36
C ALA A 649 -16.84 -12.70 -10.15
N ASP A 650 -17.70 -12.73 -9.13
CA ASP A 650 -17.53 -13.60 -7.96
C ASP A 650 -17.57 -15.08 -8.34
N ALA A 651 -18.48 -15.48 -9.24
CA ALA A 651 -18.55 -16.85 -9.74
C ALA A 651 -17.28 -17.25 -10.50
N ARG A 652 -16.74 -16.36 -11.35
CA ARG A 652 -15.48 -16.60 -12.07
C ARG A 652 -14.28 -16.68 -11.14
N ARG A 653 -14.22 -15.84 -10.10
CA ARG A 653 -13.20 -15.93 -9.07
C ARG A 653 -13.29 -17.25 -8.29
N LYS A 654 -14.47 -17.69 -7.95
CA LYS A 654 -14.69 -18.99 -7.29
C LYS A 654 -14.24 -20.15 -8.18
N GLU A 655 -14.46 -20.08 -9.49
CA GLU A 655 -13.95 -21.06 -10.47
C GLU A 655 -12.41 -21.10 -10.47
N LEU A 656 -11.76 -19.94 -10.49
CA LEU A 656 -10.30 -19.85 -10.43
C LEU A 656 -9.72 -20.36 -9.11
N SER A 657 -10.48 -20.37 -8.03
CA SER A 657 -10.02 -20.92 -6.74
C SER A 657 -9.76 -22.43 -6.79
N LYS A 658 -10.31 -23.15 -7.75
CA LYS A 658 -10.18 -24.62 -7.89
C LYS A 658 -10.42 -25.37 -6.58
N ASN A 659 -11.35 -24.88 -5.79
CA ASN A 659 -11.70 -25.42 -4.46
C ASN A 659 -10.54 -25.47 -3.45
N THR A 660 -9.55 -24.62 -3.59
CA THR A 660 -8.40 -24.56 -2.68
C THR A 660 -8.70 -23.94 -1.32
N LYS A 661 -9.85 -23.31 -1.14
CA LYS A 661 -10.23 -22.53 0.05
C LYS A 661 -9.19 -21.42 0.37
N SER A 662 -8.61 -20.84 -0.66
CA SER A 662 -7.54 -19.85 -0.53
C SER A 662 -7.73 -18.71 -1.52
N ASP A 663 -7.82 -17.48 -1.00
CA ASP A 663 -7.78 -16.28 -1.83
C ASP A 663 -6.40 -16.09 -2.47
N HIS A 664 -5.34 -16.45 -1.76
CA HIS A 664 -3.96 -16.32 -2.23
C HIS A 664 -3.69 -17.26 -3.42
N LEU A 665 -4.10 -18.52 -3.33
CA LEU A 665 -3.93 -19.48 -4.42
C LEU A 665 -4.84 -19.17 -5.61
N THR A 666 -5.96 -18.51 -5.39
CA THR A 666 -6.81 -17.99 -6.47
C THR A 666 -6.08 -16.97 -7.34
N VAL A 667 -5.32 -16.07 -6.73
CA VAL A 667 -4.46 -15.12 -7.47
C VAL A 667 -3.37 -15.84 -8.24
N VAL A 668 -2.76 -16.86 -7.66
CA VAL A 668 -1.75 -17.69 -8.34
C VAL A 668 -2.35 -18.36 -9.57
N ASN A 669 -3.53 -18.94 -9.45
CA ASN A 669 -4.21 -19.60 -10.57
C ASN A 669 -4.59 -18.61 -11.67
N ALA A 670 -5.07 -17.42 -11.30
CA ALA A 670 -5.37 -16.35 -12.24
C ALA A 670 -4.11 -15.90 -13.00
N PHE A 671 -3.02 -15.71 -12.31
CA PHE A 671 -1.75 -15.29 -12.89
C PHE A 671 -1.15 -16.36 -13.82
N THR A 672 -1.17 -17.62 -13.42
CA THR A 672 -0.71 -18.74 -14.24
C THR A 672 -1.50 -18.85 -15.54
N GLY A 673 -2.82 -18.77 -15.48
CA GLY A 673 -3.68 -18.75 -16.66
C GLY A 673 -3.40 -17.56 -17.57
N TRP A 674 -3.14 -16.38 -17.01
CA TRP A 674 -2.74 -15.20 -17.77
C TRP A 674 -1.41 -15.39 -18.52
N GLU A 675 -0.39 -15.96 -17.87
CA GLU A 675 0.90 -16.23 -18.51
C GLU A 675 0.77 -17.23 -19.66
N GLU A 676 -0.02 -18.26 -19.50
CA GLU A 676 -0.27 -19.26 -20.56
C GLU A 676 -0.98 -18.63 -21.77
N THR A 677 -2.00 -17.82 -21.56
CA THR A 677 -2.73 -17.12 -22.61
C THR A 677 -1.89 -16.05 -23.30
N ARG A 678 -1.02 -15.36 -22.56
CA ARG A 678 -0.07 -14.38 -23.09
C ARG A 678 0.93 -15.01 -24.06
N ARG A 679 1.42 -16.24 -23.77
CA ARG A 679 2.31 -16.99 -24.67
C ARG A 679 1.62 -17.36 -25.99
N ARG A 680 0.28 -17.51 -25.97
CA ARG A 680 -0.53 -17.81 -27.17
C ARG A 680 -0.84 -16.59 -28.02
N GLY A 681 -0.64 -15.39 -27.50
CA GLY A 681 -0.78 -14.12 -28.22
C GLY A 681 -1.70 -13.11 -27.53
N PHE A 682 -1.59 -11.86 -27.96
CA PHE A 682 -2.28 -10.71 -27.36
C PHE A 682 -3.83 -10.84 -27.33
N ARG A 683 -4.41 -11.41 -28.37
CA ARG A 683 -5.87 -11.58 -28.43
C ARG A 683 -6.36 -12.56 -27.38
N THR A 684 -5.69 -13.69 -27.25
CA THR A 684 -6.01 -14.72 -26.26
C THR A 684 -5.84 -14.20 -24.81
N GLU A 685 -4.80 -13.40 -24.57
CA GLU A 685 -4.58 -12.71 -23.29
C GLU A 685 -5.76 -11.79 -22.96
N LYS A 686 -6.17 -10.98 -23.94
CA LYS A 686 -7.28 -10.04 -23.77
C LYS A 686 -8.60 -10.74 -23.49
N ASP A 687 -8.88 -11.81 -24.22
CA ASP A 687 -10.10 -12.62 -24.04
C ASP A 687 -10.14 -13.26 -22.65
N TYR A 688 -9.01 -13.80 -22.18
CA TYR A 688 -8.88 -14.36 -20.84
C TYR A 688 -9.12 -13.31 -19.74
N CYS A 689 -8.49 -12.15 -19.84
CA CYS A 689 -8.68 -11.07 -18.87
C CYS A 689 -10.14 -10.57 -18.85
N TRP A 690 -10.77 -10.54 -19.99
CA TRP A 690 -12.20 -10.17 -20.10
C TRP A 690 -13.12 -11.22 -19.48
N GLU A 691 -12.88 -12.50 -19.75
CA GLU A 691 -13.69 -13.60 -19.24
C GLU A 691 -13.63 -13.71 -17.71
N TYR A 692 -12.47 -13.56 -17.13
CA TYR A 692 -12.22 -13.70 -15.68
C TYR A 692 -12.20 -12.38 -14.93
N PHE A 693 -12.54 -11.27 -15.55
CA PHE A 693 -12.53 -9.93 -14.95
C PHE A 693 -11.20 -9.57 -14.30
N LEU A 694 -10.14 -9.70 -15.07
CA LEU A 694 -8.76 -9.43 -14.64
C LEU A 694 -8.23 -8.16 -15.30
N SER A 695 -7.40 -7.43 -14.57
CA SER A 695 -6.65 -6.29 -15.09
C SER A 695 -5.30 -6.74 -15.66
N SER A 696 -5.15 -6.69 -16.98
CA SER A 696 -3.89 -7.02 -17.65
C SER A 696 -2.73 -6.12 -17.17
N ASN A 697 -2.99 -4.84 -16.95
CA ASN A 697 -1.98 -3.91 -16.43
C ASN A 697 -1.50 -4.30 -15.02
N THR A 698 -2.43 -4.71 -14.15
CA THR A 698 -2.08 -5.20 -12.81
C THR A 698 -1.27 -6.49 -12.89
N LEU A 699 -1.70 -7.45 -13.72
CA LEU A 699 -0.96 -8.71 -13.93
C LEU A 699 0.46 -8.46 -14.46
N GLN A 700 0.62 -7.56 -15.42
CA GLN A 700 1.93 -7.16 -15.92
C GLN A 700 2.80 -6.53 -14.82
N MET A 701 2.20 -5.74 -13.94
CA MET A 701 2.90 -5.16 -12.80
C MET A 701 3.34 -6.23 -11.80
N LEU A 702 2.48 -7.20 -11.50
CA LEU A 702 2.84 -8.33 -10.65
C LEU A 702 4.01 -9.12 -11.24
N HIS A 703 3.99 -9.34 -12.56
CA HIS A 703 5.09 -10.01 -13.27
C HIS A 703 6.42 -9.27 -13.09
N ASN A 704 6.41 -7.96 -13.25
CA ASN A 704 7.61 -7.13 -13.07
C ASN A 704 8.09 -7.12 -11.60
N MET A 705 7.17 -7.07 -10.65
CA MET A 705 7.50 -7.12 -9.22
C MET A 705 8.10 -8.46 -8.82
N LYS A 706 7.63 -9.56 -9.37
CA LYS A 706 8.21 -10.89 -9.16
C LYS A 706 9.68 -10.93 -9.61
N GLY A 707 9.98 -10.35 -10.76
CA GLY A 707 11.35 -10.19 -11.26
C GLY A 707 12.22 -9.39 -10.29
N GLN A 708 11.73 -8.28 -9.77
CA GLN A 708 12.43 -7.46 -8.78
C GLN A 708 12.70 -8.22 -7.48
N PHE A 709 11.73 -8.97 -6.96
CA PHE A 709 11.93 -9.78 -5.76
C PHE A 709 12.98 -10.87 -5.97
N ALA A 710 12.96 -11.53 -7.12
CA ALA A 710 13.97 -12.53 -7.46
C ALA A 710 15.38 -11.94 -7.55
N GLU A 711 15.55 -10.73 -8.08
CA GLU A 711 16.82 -10.01 -8.10
C GLU A 711 17.31 -9.70 -6.68
N HIS A 712 16.45 -9.24 -5.79
CA HIS A 712 16.81 -9.01 -4.39
C HIS A 712 17.23 -10.31 -3.68
N LEU A 713 16.54 -11.41 -3.93
CA LEU A 713 16.91 -12.72 -3.39
C LEU A 713 18.25 -13.22 -3.93
N LEU A 714 18.53 -13.00 -5.21
CA LEU A 714 19.82 -13.31 -5.82
C LEU A 714 20.95 -12.51 -5.19
N ALA A 715 20.77 -11.19 -5.05
CA ALA A 715 21.73 -10.32 -4.41
C ALA A 715 21.98 -10.68 -2.93
N ALA A 716 20.97 -11.17 -2.23
CA ALA A 716 21.09 -11.65 -0.86
C ALA A 716 21.69 -13.07 -0.74
N GLY A 717 21.76 -13.84 -1.84
CA GLY A 717 22.31 -15.19 -1.88
C GLY A 717 21.32 -16.32 -1.62
N PHE A 718 20.02 -16.06 -1.54
CA PHE A 718 18.99 -17.09 -1.30
C PHE A 718 18.68 -17.96 -2.51
N VAL A 719 18.89 -17.44 -3.71
CA VAL A 719 18.64 -18.12 -4.98
C VAL A 719 19.83 -18.00 -5.92
N SER A 720 19.91 -18.87 -6.92
CA SER A 720 21.00 -18.91 -7.90
C SER A 720 20.68 -18.20 -9.22
N SER A 721 19.47 -17.74 -9.42
CA SER A 721 19.01 -17.08 -10.64
C SER A 721 18.05 -15.94 -10.32
N ARG A 722 18.05 -14.91 -11.17
CA ARG A 722 17.06 -13.82 -11.12
C ARG A 722 15.71 -14.19 -11.76
N ASP A 723 15.61 -15.35 -12.39
CA ASP A 723 14.35 -15.83 -12.96
C ASP A 723 13.47 -16.43 -11.88
N PRO A 724 12.27 -15.88 -11.60
CA PRO A 724 11.32 -16.47 -10.66
C PRO A 724 10.96 -17.92 -10.97
N LYS A 725 11.05 -18.32 -12.24
CA LYS A 725 10.72 -19.67 -12.74
C LYS A 725 11.90 -20.61 -12.85
N ASP A 726 13.06 -20.24 -12.31
CA ASP A 726 14.21 -21.13 -12.28
C ASP A 726 13.83 -22.50 -11.68
N PRO A 727 14.06 -23.62 -12.38
CA PRO A 727 13.70 -24.95 -11.90
C PRO A 727 14.29 -25.30 -10.53
N LYS A 728 15.48 -24.81 -10.22
CA LYS A 728 16.12 -25.04 -8.91
C LYS A 728 15.39 -24.37 -7.76
N SER A 729 14.74 -23.24 -8.01
CA SER A 729 13.95 -22.50 -7.02
C SER A 729 12.49 -22.92 -6.94
N ASN A 730 12.04 -23.84 -7.78
CA ASN A 730 10.63 -24.23 -7.94
C ASN A 730 10.37 -25.72 -7.87
N THR A 731 11.27 -26.50 -7.25
CA THR A 731 11.14 -27.95 -7.11
C THR A 731 9.82 -28.36 -6.45
N ASN A 732 9.32 -27.58 -5.53
CA ASN A 732 8.11 -27.85 -4.75
C ASN A 732 6.93 -26.89 -5.07
N SER A 733 6.98 -26.16 -6.17
CA SER A 733 5.97 -25.14 -6.52
C SER A 733 4.58 -25.72 -6.81
N ASP A 734 4.49 -26.99 -7.17
CA ASP A 734 3.21 -27.68 -7.43
C ASP A 734 2.56 -28.24 -6.16
N ASN A 735 3.21 -28.16 -5.02
CA ASN A 735 2.68 -28.66 -3.75
C ASN A 735 1.79 -27.59 -3.07
N GLU A 736 0.49 -27.70 -3.29
CA GLU A 736 -0.51 -26.77 -2.76
C GLU A 736 -0.47 -26.66 -1.22
N LYS A 737 -0.26 -27.76 -0.53
CA LYS A 737 -0.23 -27.78 0.94
C LYS A 737 1.00 -27.09 1.49
N LEU A 738 2.15 -27.26 0.82
CA LEU A 738 3.36 -26.52 1.15
C LEU A 738 3.18 -25.03 0.91
N LEU A 739 2.52 -24.62 -0.18
CA LEU A 739 2.21 -23.21 -0.43
C LEU A 739 1.35 -22.62 0.68
N LYS A 740 0.34 -23.34 1.14
CA LYS A 740 -0.47 -22.92 2.29
C LYS A 740 0.35 -22.80 3.59
N ALA A 741 1.31 -23.70 3.78
CA ALA A 741 2.23 -23.62 4.91
C ALA A 741 3.13 -22.37 4.84
N VAL A 742 3.66 -22.04 3.69
CA VAL A 742 4.47 -20.83 3.47
C VAL A 742 3.62 -19.56 3.64
N ILE A 743 2.39 -19.56 3.17
CA ILE A 743 1.42 -18.47 3.42
C ILE A 743 1.21 -18.31 4.92
N CYS A 744 1.00 -19.41 5.64
CA CYS A 744 0.88 -19.39 7.10
C CYS A 744 2.13 -18.79 7.78
N ALA A 745 3.32 -19.17 7.34
CA ALA A 745 4.58 -18.65 7.87
C ALA A 745 4.70 -17.12 7.72
N GLY A 746 4.24 -16.58 6.60
CA GLY A 746 4.25 -15.14 6.35
C GLY A 746 3.17 -14.38 7.11
N LEU A 747 1.98 -14.95 7.27
CA LEU A 747 0.82 -14.25 7.84
C LEU A 747 0.65 -14.47 9.35
N TYR A 748 1.27 -15.49 9.94
CA TYR A 748 1.21 -15.68 11.39
C TYR A 748 1.72 -14.42 12.13
N PRO A 749 1.09 -13.93 13.20
CA PRO A 749 0.03 -14.53 14.04
C PRO A 749 -1.43 -14.24 13.63
N LYS A 750 -1.67 -13.83 12.41
CA LYS A 750 -3.01 -13.49 11.92
C LYS A 750 -3.81 -14.75 11.61
N VAL A 751 -4.35 -15.38 12.64
CA VAL A 751 -5.07 -16.66 12.58
C VAL A 751 -6.49 -16.49 13.11
N ALA A 752 -7.43 -17.13 12.44
CA ALA A 752 -8.83 -17.19 12.86
C ALA A 752 -9.30 -18.64 12.98
N LYS A 753 -10.16 -18.87 13.96
CA LYS A 753 -10.78 -20.19 14.21
C LYS A 753 -12.15 -20.27 13.59
N ILE A 754 -12.40 -21.35 12.86
CA ILE A 754 -13.69 -21.65 12.26
C ILE A 754 -14.48 -22.53 13.22
N ARG A 755 -15.75 -22.17 13.45
CA ARG A 755 -16.70 -23.00 14.19
C ARG A 755 -17.94 -23.23 13.34
N PRO A 756 -18.30 -24.48 13.05
CA PRO A 756 -19.58 -24.79 12.40
C PRO A 756 -20.73 -24.35 13.30
N SER A 757 -21.69 -23.67 12.73
CA SER A 757 -22.90 -23.25 13.43
C SER A 757 -24.11 -23.87 12.73
N PHE A 758 -24.96 -24.55 13.50
CA PHE A 758 -26.17 -25.12 12.96
C PHE A 758 -27.34 -24.18 13.27
N SER A 759 -27.84 -23.49 12.25
CA SER A 759 -29.15 -22.86 12.32
C SER A 759 -30.21 -23.83 11.78
N LYS A 760 -31.44 -23.78 12.30
CA LYS A 760 -32.56 -24.68 11.91
C LYS A 760 -32.86 -24.66 10.39
N LYS A 761 -32.26 -23.73 9.61
CA LYS A 761 -32.54 -23.55 8.18
C LYS A 761 -31.30 -23.54 7.26
N ARG A 762 -30.08 -23.37 7.77
CA ARG A 762 -28.84 -23.33 6.93
C ARG A 762 -27.60 -23.74 7.75
N LYS A 763 -26.72 -24.52 7.12
CA LYS A 763 -25.34 -24.67 7.62
C LYS A 763 -24.69 -23.29 7.52
N MET A 764 -24.15 -22.78 8.60
CA MET A 764 -23.38 -21.51 8.64
C MET A 764 -22.05 -21.76 9.35
N VAL A 765 -21.08 -20.97 9.00
CA VAL A 765 -19.77 -20.98 9.64
C VAL A 765 -19.58 -19.67 10.39
N LYS A 766 -19.12 -19.74 11.63
CA LYS A 766 -18.71 -18.58 12.43
C LYS A 766 -17.21 -18.57 12.55
N VAL A 767 -16.63 -17.42 12.40
CA VAL A 767 -15.19 -17.19 12.47
C VAL A 767 -14.86 -16.35 13.68
N TYR A 768 -13.79 -16.71 14.38
CA TYR A 768 -13.36 -16.03 15.61
C TYR A 768 -11.86 -15.75 15.56
N THR A 769 -11.47 -14.57 16.01
CA THR A 769 -10.07 -14.24 16.29
C THR A 769 -9.79 -14.31 17.78
N LYS A 770 -8.53 -14.35 18.18
CA LYS A 770 -8.09 -14.36 19.58
C LYS A 770 -8.56 -13.09 20.32
N THR A 771 -8.49 -11.95 19.66
CA THR A 771 -8.66 -10.62 20.27
C THR A 771 -10.04 -10.03 20.11
N ASP A 772 -10.71 -10.28 18.96
CA ASP A 772 -11.93 -9.56 18.58
C ASP A 772 -13.21 -10.37 18.78
N GLY A 773 -13.08 -11.68 19.11
CA GLY A 773 -14.22 -12.57 19.18
C GLY A 773 -14.77 -12.93 17.79
N ALA A 774 -16.09 -12.79 17.60
CA ALA A 774 -16.73 -13.13 16.32
C ALA A 774 -16.43 -12.08 15.25
N VAL A 775 -15.96 -12.53 14.09
CA VAL A 775 -15.63 -11.72 12.92
C VAL A 775 -16.26 -12.31 11.66
N SER A 776 -16.26 -11.57 10.57
CA SER A 776 -16.81 -12.01 9.28
C SER A 776 -15.70 -12.08 8.21
N ILE A 777 -15.87 -13.01 7.27
CA ILE A 777 -15.02 -13.03 6.07
C ILE A 777 -15.55 -11.97 5.10
N HIS A 778 -14.65 -11.21 4.47
CA HIS A 778 -15.04 -10.17 3.54
C HIS A 778 -15.77 -10.75 2.31
N PRO A 779 -16.82 -10.10 1.80
CA PRO A 779 -17.61 -10.59 0.66
C PRO A 779 -16.82 -10.90 -0.61
N LYS A 780 -15.67 -10.29 -0.81
CA LYS A 780 -14.77 -10.57 -1.94
C LYS A 780 -14.05 -11.91 -1.83
N SER A 781 -13.97 -12.50 -0.64
CA SER A 781 -13.24 -13.76 -0.45
C SER A 781 -13.98 -14.93 -1.11
N VAL A 782 -13.23 -15.86 -1.67
CA VAL A 782 -13.77 -17.13 -2.17
C VAL A 782 -14.35 -18.02 -1.05
N ASN A 783 -14.02 -17.71 0.19
CA ASN A 783 -14.44 -18.43 1.40
C ASN A 783 -15.71 -17.86 2.06
N VAL A 784 -16.27 -16.75 1.55
CA VAL A 784 -17.40 -16.07 2.22
C VAL A 784 -18.66 -16.95 2.32
N GLU A 785 -18.96 -17.73 1.31
CA GLU A 785 -20.11 -18.62 1.27
C GLU A 785 -19.75 -20.08 1.57
N GLU A 786 -18.50 -20.34 1.93
CA GLU A 786 -18.02 -21.68 2.20
C GLU A 786 -18.57 -22.20 3.53
N THR A 787 -19.14 -23.38 3.49
CA THR A 787 -19.74 -24.04 4.66
C THR A 787 -18.98 -25.28 5.09
N GLU A 788 -18.13 -25.81 4.24
CA GLU A 788 -17.38 -27.04 4.45
C GLU A 788 -15.89 -26.79 4.30
N PHE A 789 -15.21 -26.67 5.43
CA PHE A 789 -13.77 -26.58 5.50
C PHE A 789 -13.19 -27.92 5.94
N HIS A 790 -12.00 -28.27 5.41
CA HIS A 790 -11.27 -29.47 5.83
C HIS A 790 -10.69 -29.32 7.24
N TYR A 791 -10.30 -28.07 7.58
CA TYR A 791 -9.71 -27.74 8.86
C TYR A 791 -10.44 -26.55 9.50
N ASN A 792 -10.23 -26.35 10.79
CA ASN A 792 -10.93 -25.32 11.56
C ASN A 792 -10.14 -24.02 11.70
N TRP A 793 -9.18 -23.78 10.83
CA TRP A 793 -8.27 -22.66 10.92
C TRP A 793 -8.10 -21.94 9.59
N LEU A 794 -8.09 -20.58 9.67
CA LEU A 794 -7.78 -19.69 8.58
C LEU A 794 -6.60 -18.81 8.97
N VAL A 795 -5.77 -18.47 8.01
CA VAL A 795 -4.86 -17.32 8.10
C VAL A 795 -5.40 -16.21 7.21
N TYR A 796 -5.19 -14.96 7.60
CA TYR A 796 -5.65 -13.80 6.84
C TYR A 796 -4.56 -12.73 6.75
N HIS A 797 -4.61 -11.91 5.69
CA HIS A 797 -3.63 -10.85 5.50
C HIS A 797 -3.99 -9.58 6.28
N LEU A 798 -5.25 -9.16 6.21
CA LEU A 798 -5.72 -7.91 6.77
C LEU A 798 -7.02 -8.13 7.54
N LYS A 799 -7.09 -7.50 8.70
CA LYS A 799 -8.29 -7.38 9.51
C LYS A 799 -8.72 -5.91 9.51
N MET A 800 -9.92 -5.63 9.07
CA MET A 800 -10.41 -4.27 8.95
C MET A 800 -11.80 -4.13 9.57
N ARG A 801 -11.98 -3.08 10.35
CA ARG A 801 -13.29 -2.68 10.91
C ARG A 801 -13.96 -1.70 9.96
N THR A 802 -15.14 -2.07 9.50
CA THR A 802 -16.07 -1.18 8.77
C THR A 802 -17.41 -1.17 9.52
N SER A 803 -18.50 -1.65 8.94
CA SER A 803 -19.76 -1.95 9.67
C SER A 803 -19.63 -3.14 10.64
N SER A 804 -18.70 -4.04 10.35
CA SER A 804 -18.28 -5.18 11.15
C SER A 804 -16.78 -5.35 11.01
N ILE A 805 -16.18 -6.28 11.75
CA ILE A 805 -14.79 -6.66 11.55
C ILE A 805 -14.73 -7.71 10.44
N TYR A 806 -14.02 -7.39 9.37
CA TYR A 806 -13.85 -8.28 8.23
C TYR A 806 -12.40 -8.76 8.10
N LEU A 807 -12.24 -10.03 7.72
CA LEU A 807 -10.98 -10.64 7.35
C LEU A 807 -10.84 -10.63 5.82
N TYR A 808 -9.71 -10.14 5.35
CA TYR A 808 -9.37 -10.05 3.93
C TYR A 808 -8.27 -11.05 3.59
N ASP A 809 -8.33 -11.62 2.40
CA ASP A 809 -7.32 -12.52 1.87
C ASP A 809 -7.06 -13.71 2.80
N CYS A 810 -8.03 -14.61 2.87
CA CYS A 810 -8.05 -15.75 3.77
C CYS A 810 -7.61 -17.03 3.06
N THR A 811 -6.87 -17.87 3.78
CA THR A 811 -6.47 -19.22 3.36
C THR A 811 -6.70 -20.21 4.48
N GLU A 812 -7.36 -21.32 4.17
CA GLU A 812 -7.47 -22.46 5.06
C GLU A 812 -6.12 -23.13 5.28
N VAL A 813 -5.77 -23.41 6.52
CA VAL A 813 -4.50 -24.04 6.89
C VAL A 813 -4.70 -25.26 7.77
N SER A 814 -3.82 -26.25 7.60
CA SER A 814 -3.81 -27.48 8.39
C SER A 814 -3.15 -27.26 9.77
N PRO A 815 -3.39 -28.15 10.75
CA PRO A 815 -2.71 -28.14 12.04
C PRO A 815 -1.18 -28.14 11.91
N TYR A 816 -0.60 -28.88 10.98
CA TYR A 816 0.84 -28.92 10.78
C TYR A 816 1.42 -27.60 10.29
N CYS A 817 0.67 -26.85 9.46
CA CYS A 817 1.09 -25.49 9.07
C CYS A 817 1.27 -24.59 10.29
N LEU A 818 0.36 -24.66 11.24
CA LEU A 818 0.41 -23.87 12.47
C LEU A 818 1.47 -24.37 13.45
N LEU A 819 1.69 -25.68 13.52
CA LEU A 819 2.73 -26.27 14.38
C LEU A 819 4.14 -25.95 13.91
N PHE A 820 4.41 -25.99 12.61
CA PHE A 820 5.75 -25.74 12.09
C PHE A 820 6.05 -24.26 11.83
N PHE A 821 5.04 -23.46 11.56
CA PHE A 821 5.20 -22.05 11.17
C PHE A 821 4.48 -21.05 12.09
N GLY A 822 3.83 -21.53 13.13
CA GLY A 822 3.19 -20.69 14.15
C GLY A 822 4.17 -20.19 15.21
N GLY A 823 3.63 -19.76 16.33
CA GLY A 823 4.38 -19.30 17.50
C GLY A 823 4.95 -20.45 18.35
N ASP A 824 5.13 -20.17 19.61
CA ASP A 824 5.75 -21.11 20.56
C ASP A 824 4.87 -22.34 20.83
N ILE A 825 5.51 -23.51 20.81
CA ILE A 825 4.85 -24.79 21.07
C ILE A 825 4.98 -25.16 22.54
N SER A 826 3.83 -25.42 23.18
CA SER A 826 3.75 -26.00 24.52
C SER A 826 3.01 -27.33 24.50
N ILE A 827 3.46 -28.27 25.33
CA ILE A 827 2.81 -29.58 25.53
C ILE A 827 2.11 -29.51 26.89
N GLN A 828 0.82 -29.78 26.89
CA GLN A 828 -0.03 -29.66 28.09
C GLN A 828 -0.86 -30.92 28.28
N LYS A 829 -1.22 -31.21 29.53
CA LYS A 829 -2.24 -32.20 29.87
C LYS A 829 -3.53 -31.50 30.20
N ASP A 830 -4.59 -31.79 29.47
CA ASP A 830 -5.92 -31.29 29.72
C ASP A 830 -6.88 -32.49 29.94
N LYS A 831 -7.39 -32.66 31.15
CA LYS A 831 -8.38 -33.69 31.53
C LYS A 831 -8.02 -35.11 31.05
N ASP A 832 -6.83 -35.57 31.41
CA ASP A 832 -6.25 -36.88 31.02
C ASP A 832 -5.98 -37.09 29.54
N GLN A 833 -6.00 -36.03 28.72
CA GLN A 833 -5.60 -36.06 27.32
C GLN A 833 -4.37 -35.19 27.10
N ASP A 834 -3.42 -35.73 26.36
CA ASP A 834 -2.27 -34.96 25.94
C ASP A 834 -2.66 -34.00 24.83
N THR A 835 -2.17 -32.76 24.91
CA THR A 835 -2.41 -31.68 23.94
C THR A 835 -1.14 -30.98 23.58
N ILE A 836 -1.07 -30.52 22.34
CA ILE A 836 -0.05 -29.60 21.85
C ILE A 836 -0.70 -28.26 21.52
N ALA A 837 -0.15 -27.18 22.02
CA ALA A 837 -0.67 -25.84 21.81
C ALA A 837 0.36 -24.93 21.17
N VAL A 838 -0.11 -24.04 20.29
CA VAL A 838 0.64 -22.93 19.70
C VAL A 838 0.16 -21.64 20.35
N ASP A 839 1.06 -20.85 20.93
CA ASP A 839 0.76 -19.61 21.66
C ASP A 839 -0.39 -19.74 22.64
N GLU A 840 -0.52 -20.90 23.29
CA GLU A 840 -1.49 -21.24 24.35
C GLU A 840 -2.97 -21.24 23.95
N TRP A 841 -3.34 -20.76 22.76
CA TRP A 841 -4.73 -20.66 22.33
C TRP A 841 -5.12 -21.58 21.15
N ILE A 842 -4.18 -21.96 20.31
CA ILE A 842 -4.38 -22.91 19.21
C ILE A 842 -4.02 -24.29 19.72
N VAL A 843 -5.03 -25.05 20.13
CA VAL A 843 -4.83 -26.32 20.84
C VAL A 843 -5.30 -27.52 20.00
N PHE A 844 -4.41 -28.50 19.87
CA PHE A 844 -4.66 -29.76 19.20
C PHE A 844 -4.53 -30.93 20.16
N GLN A 845 -5.30 -32.00 19.94
CA GLN A 845 -5.09 -33.27 20.62
C GLN A 845 -3.93 -34.01 19.94
N SER A 846 -3.01 -34.51 20.73
CA SER A 846 -1.88 -35.28 20.22
C SER A 846 -1.36 -36.21 21.29
N PRO A 847 -1.04 -37.49 21.01
CA PRO A 847 -0.29 -38.32 21.95
C PRO A 847 1.02 -37.63 22.34
N ALA A 848 1.44 -37.72 23.60
CA ALA A 848 2.64 -37.02 24.10
C ALA A 848 3.87 -37.30 23.26
N ARG A 849 4.05 -38.56 22.83
CA ARG A 849 5.17 -38.95 21.96
C ARG A 849 5.22 -38.19 20.64
N ILE A 850 4.08 -38.07 19.96
CA ILE A 850 3.97 -37.32 18.70
C ILE A 850 4.18 -35.83 18.95
N ALA A 851 3.62 -35.29 20.03
CA ALA A 851 3.80 -33.89 20.38
C ALA A 851 5.27 -33.54 20.60
N HIS A 852 6.03 -34.41 21.30
CA HIS A 852 7.47 -34.23 21.49
C HIS A 852 8.26 -34.34 20.20
N LEU A 853 7.93 -35.29 19.31
CA LEU A 853 8.57 -35.40 18.00
C LEU A 853 8.36 -34.14 17.13
N VAL A 854 7.13 -33.66 17.07
CA VAL A 854 6.80 -32.44 16.33
C VAL A 854 7.56 -31.23 16.90
N LYS A 855 7.61 -31.10 18.22
CA LYS A 855 8.35 -30.02 18.89
C LYS A 855 9.85 -30.09 18.58
N ASN A 856 10.45 -31.26 18.63
CA ASN A 856 11.89 -31.43 18.33
C ASN A 856 12.18 -31.15 16.84
N LEU A 857 11.32 -31.63 15.94
CA LEU A 857 11.45 -31.36 14.51
C LEU A 857 11.30 -29.86 14.19
N ARG A 858 10.41 -29.16 14.90
CA ARG A 858 10.27 -27.72 14.81
C ARG A 858 11.55 -27.01 15.26
N GLN A 859 12.20 -27.45 16.32
CA GLN A 859 13.47 -26.87 16.75
C GLN A 859 14.56 -27.04 15.70
N GLU A 860 14.65 -28.20 15.05
CA GLU A 860 15.59 -28.43 13.95
C GLU A 860 15.31 -27.52 12.75
N LEU A 861 14.03 -27.27 12.44
CA LEU A 861 13.64 -26.30 11.41
C LEU A 861 14.09 -24.88 11.79
N ASP A 862 13.89 -24.47 13.04
CA ASP A 862 14.27 -23.13 13.51
C ASP A 862 15.79 -22.92 13.43
N TYR A 863 16.61 -23.92 13.81
CA TYR A 863 18.07 -23.88 13.64
C TYR A 863 18.48 -23.75 12.17
N LEU A 864 17.88 -24.55 11.30
CA LEU A 864 18.15 -24.52 9.87
C LEU A 864 17.80 -23.15 9.26
N LEU A 865 16.66 -22.59 9.62
CA LEU A 865 16.24 -21.26 9.15
C LEU A 865 17.18 -20.17 9.63
N GLN A 866 17.63 -20.22 10.89
CA GLN A 866 18.59 -19.28 11.42
C GLN A 866 19.92 -19.36 10.67
N GLU A 867 20.44 -20.56 10.42
CA GLU A 867 21.69 -20.76 9.66
C GLU A 867 21.57 -20.20 8.23
N LYS A 868 20.47 -20.50 7.54
CA LYS A 868 20.21 -19.98 6.18
C LYS A 868 20.07 -18.47 6.12
N ILE A 869 19.51 -17.86 7.14
CA ILE A 869 19.37 -16.40 7.22
C ILE A 869 20.73 -15.74 7.50
N GLU A 870 21.54 -16.31 8.39
CA GLU A 870 22.88 -15.81 8.68
C GLU A 870 23.87 -15.98 7.52
N LYS A 871 23.76 -17.09 6.81
CA LYS A 871 24.61 -17.46 5.67
C LYS A 871 23.75 -17.92 4.49
N PRO A 872 23.11 -17.00 3.77
CA PRO A 872 22.22 -17.38 2.68
C PRO A 872 22.92 -18.19 1.60
N HIS A 873 22.36 -19.33 1.28
CA HIS A 873 22.74 -20.17 0.15
C HIS A 873 21.55 -21.01 -0.30
N PRO A 874 21.43 -21.32 -1.60
CA PRO A 874 20.36 -22.18 -2.10
C PRO A 874 20.42 -23.57 -1.48
N VAL A 875 19.25 -24.21 -1.30
CA VAL A 875 19.17 -25.61 -0.86
C VAL A 875 19.46 -26.53 -2.04
N ASP A 876 20.41 -27.44 -1.87
CA ASP A 876 20.67 -28.46 -2.86
C ASP A 876 19.83 -29.72 -2.59
N TRP A 877 18.71 -29.82 -3.30
CA TRP A 877 17.80 -30.98 -3.19
C TRP A 877 18.35 -32.28 -3.77
N ASN A 878 19.46 -32.25 -4.51
CA ASN A 878 20.14 -33.44 -5.03
C ASN A 878 20.97 -34.12 -3.95
N ASP A 879 21.40 -33.37 -2.94
CA ASP A 879 22.11 -33.94 -1.79
C ASP A 879 21.12 -34.46 -0.73
N THR A 880 20.58 -35.63 -0.95
CA THR A 880 19.62 -36.28 -0.04
C THR A 880 20.22 -36.67 1.32
N LYS A 881 21.53 -36.58 1.48
CA LYS A 881 22.24 -36.89 2.74
C LYS A 881 22.51 -35.66 3.57
N SER A 882 22.26 -34.47 3.02
CA SER A 882 22.40 -33.23 3.79
C SER A 882 21.33 -33.15 4.89
N ARG A 883 21.73 -32.63 6.05
CA ARG A 883 20.80 -32.34 7.15
C ARG A 883 19.63 -31.49 6.70
N ASP A 884 19.93 -30.48 5.91
CA ASP A 884 18.94 -29.49 5.42
C ASP A 884 17.85 -30.19 4.62
N THR A 885 18.23 -30.97 3.62
CA THR A 885 17.29 -31.69 2.76
C THR A 885 16.49 -32.71 3.55
N ALA A 886 17.11 -33.41 4.49
CA ALA A 886 16.42 -34.40 5.31
C ALA A 886 15.34 -33.77 6.21
N VAL A 887 15.65 -32.68 6.90
CA VAL A 887 14.71 -31.96 7.77
C VAL A 887 13.57 -31.35 6.93
N LEU A 888 13.89 -30.66 5.85
CA LEU A 888 12.88 -30.05 4.99
C LEU A 888 11.97 -31.10 4.33
N THR A 889 12.51 -32.20 3.88
CA THR A 889 11.71 -33.29 3.28
C THR A 889 10.79 -33.93 4.31
N ALA A 890 11.24 -34.17 5.54
CA ALA A 890 10.39 -34.70 6.60
C ALA A 890 9.21 -33.75 6.93
N ILE A 891 9.45 -32.45 6.98
CA ILE A 891 8.40 -31.46 7.24
C ILE A 891 7.42 -31.38 6.07
N ILE A 892 7.92 -31.36 4.84
CA ILE A 892 7.08 -31.32 3.63
C ILE A 892 6.20 -32.58 3.56
N ASP A 893 6.74 -33.74 3.86
CA ASP A 893 5.99 -34.99 3.88
C ASP A 893 4.87 -34.98 4.94
N LEU A 894 5.14 -34.46 6.12
CA LEU A 894 4.10 -34.33 7.17
C LEU A 894 3.01 -33.35 6.76
N ILE A 895 3.36 -32.25 6.16
CA ILE A 895 2.39 -31.25 5.68
C ILE A 895 1.53 -31.84 4.55
N THR A 896 2.13 -32.57 3.64
CA THR A 896 1.47 -33.06 2.41
C THR A 896 0.52 -34.22 2.66
N THR A 897 0.75 -35.05 3.65
CA THR A 897 0.12 -36.38 3.76
C THR A 897 -1.10 -36.45 4.67
N GLN A 898 -1.53 -35.38 5.29
CA GLN A 898 -2.64 -35.35 6.25
C GLN A 898 -4.07 -35.55 5.68
N GLU A 899 -4.26 -35.49 4.37
CA GLU A 899 -5.62 -35.48 3.79
C GLU A 899 -6.38 -36.82 3.86
N ASN A 900 -5.69 -37.92 3.92
CA ASN A 900 -6.35 -39.22 3.77
C ASN A 900 -7.10 -39.70 5.02
N GLU A 901 -6.91 -39.09 6.17
CA GLU A 901 -7.48 -39.54 7.45
C GLU A 901 -8.57 -38.62 8.03
N GLY A 902 -8.61 -37.38 7.65
CA GLY A 902 -9.58 -36.38 8.19
C GLY A 902 -11.01 -36.56 7.70
N LEU A 903 -11.19 -37.03 6.48
CA LEU A 903 -12.50 -37.20 5.84
C LEU A 903 -13.31 -38.40 6.34
N ARG A 904 -12.71 -39.40 6.97
CA ARG A 904 -13.42 -40.59 7.48
C ARG A 904 -14.10 -40.42 8.85
N ASN A 905 -13.80 -39.36 9.59
CA ASN A 905 -14.29 -39.17 10.96
C ASN A 905 -15.49 -38.21 11.11
N PHE A 906 -16.04 -37.67 10.03
CA PHE A 906 -17.20 -36.76 10.09
C PHE A 906 -18.52 -37.39 9.66
N ALA A 907 -18.54 -38.69 9.33
CA ALA A 907 -19.83 -39.40 9.17
C ALA A 907 -20.42 -39.70 10.55
N PRO A 908 -21.60 -39.21 10.89
CA PRO A 908 -22.28 -39.64 12.11
C PRO A 908 -22.59 -41.12 12.00
N ARG A 909 -22.03 -41.93 12.90
CA ARG A 909 -22.53 -43.31 13.12
C ARG A 909 -23.96 -43.23 13.62
N PHE A 910 -24.91 -43.28 12.73
CA PHE A 910 -26.24 -43.73 13.07
C PHE A 910 -26.23 -45.27 13.05
N GLN A 911 -25.93 -45.88 14.17
CA GLN A 911 -26.38 -47.24 14.43
C GLN A 911 -27.83 -47.16 14.88
N GLY A 912 -28.71 -47.47 13.93
CA GLY A 912 -30.09 -47.78 14.24
C GLY A 912 -30.15 -49.16 14.89
N GLU A 913 -30.32 -49.21 16.19
CA GLU A 913 -30.93 -50.38 16.84
C GLU A 913 -32.42 -50.37 16.53
N ARG A 914 -32.82 -51.30 15.64
CA ARG A 914 -34.22 -51.76 15.59
C ARG A 914 -34.44 -52.65 16.81
N CYS A 915 -35.21 -52.21 17.73
CA CYS A 915 -35.90 -53.07 18.67
C CYS A 915 -37.20 -53.56 18.01
N THR A 916 -37.36 -54.85 17.99
CA THR A 916 -38.59 -55.59 17.72
C THR A 916 -39.70 -55.26 18.69
#